data_faf596e1aee66f2633a1597b11430e19
#
_entry.id   faf596e1aee66f2633a1597b11430e19
#
_cell.length_a   1.000
_cell.length_b   1.000
_cell.length_c   1.000
_cell.angle_alpha   90.00
_cell.angle_beta   90.00
_cell.angle_gamma   90.00
#
_symmetry.space_group_name_H-M   'P 1'
#
loop_
_entity.id
_entity.type
_entity.pdbx_description
1 polymer ?
#
loop_
_entity_poly.entity_id
_entity_poly.type
_entity_poly.pdbx_seq_one_letter_code
_entity_poly.pdbx_strand_id
1 'polypeptide(L)'
;MSKTVHYLKDYAAPAYRILKTDLHFDILEPQTIVKSSLTVQPERAGEPLVLDGSAKLLSVKVNGRAVDYVLEDEKLTIAGVPSENFTLEVETEILPAENKSLMGLYASGGNLFTQCEPEGFRKITFYIDRPDVMSKFTTTIVADKKRYPVLLSNGNKIDGGEFSDGRHWVKWEDPFAKPSYLFALVAGDLAVTEDYFTTMSGRKVKIEFYTTETDKPKVGFAVESLKNAMKWDETRFGLEYDLDIFMVVAVGDFNMGAMENKGLNIFNTKFVLANSRTATDTDFEGIESVVGHEYFHNWTGNRVTCRDWFQLSLKEGLTVFRDQEFSGDRASRVVRRIDNVRMLRLFQFPEDAGPTAHPVRPASYEEMNNFYTMTVYEKGAEVVRMYHTLLGEEGFQKGMKLYFQRHDGQAVTCDDFRAAMADANGINLDQFALWYSQAGTPVLDAQGRLKDGAFELTIKQTIPATPDMADKQPMMIPVKTGLLNEKGKAVEFEYQGKRVKEAVLVLTEAEQTFVLGGVNEPVIPSLLRDFSAPVTLNYPYSEQELATLLAADENEFARWEAAQTLYHRAINANRQALAEGRPLPEHKALMDALALVVSGDFDPAFRAILLQMPSETDVWAEEENIDPIQVHQAREALLNAVAVKFLPQWRELNRQAAEQENQADAAVRYEYSPELAGWRTLRNACRAFILRADAAHIEHVAENYEAMAQNMTHEWGILSAINSNESEIRDRLLTKFADKFADDALVMDKYFALIASSRRKDTLQQVQTALNHPKFSIENPNKARSLLISFSRNIPHFHAEDGSGYRFIADKVMEIDRFNPQVAARLVQAFNICNKLEANRKAVMTKELQRINAQEGLSKDVGEIVGKILNEK
;
A
#
# COMPACT_ATOMS: atom_id res chain seq x y z
N MET A 1 22.86 -18.91 -12.70
CA MET A 1 22.60 -17.90 -13.74
C MET A 1 23.36 -16.65 -13.37
N SER A 2 24.01 -15.93 -14.31
CA SER A 2 24.63 -14.65 -14.00
C SER A 2 23.51 -13.65 -13.61
N LYS A 3 23.65 -12.98 -12.48
CA LYS A 3 22.72 -11.96 -12.07
C LYS A 3 22.81 -10.78 -13.05
N THR A 4 21.72 -10.48 -13.75
CA THR A 4 21.63 -9.30 -14.63
C THR A 4 21.07 -8.16 -13.80
N VAL A 5 21.88 -7.12 -13.59
CA VAL A 5 21.46 -5.89 -12.91
C VAL A 5 21.14 -4.84 -13.96
N HIS A 6 19.98 -4.22 -13.84
CA HIS A 6 19.55 -3.10 -14.66
C HIS A 6 19.90 -1.79 -13.98
N TYR A 7 20.38 -0.79 -14.73
CA TYR A 7 20.77 0.51 -14.19
C TYR A 7 20.03 1.65 -14.91
N LEU A 8 19.55 2.63 -14.15
CA LEU A 8 18.92 3.83 -14.69
C LEU A 8 19.80 4.59 -15.70
N LYS A 9 21.09 4.67 -15.42
CA LYS A 9 22.07 5.35 -16.30
C LYS A 9 22.22 4.71 -17.68
N ASP A 10 21.82 3.44 -17.83
CA ASP A 10 21.94 2.68 -19.07
C ASP A 10 20.67 2.77 -19.93
N TYR A 11 19.72 3.64 -19.54
CA TYR A 11 18.52 3.87 -20.34
C TYR A 11 18.91 4.30 -21.76
N ALA A 12 18.33 3.62 -22.74
CA ALA A 12 18.39 4.00 -24.14
C ALA A 12 16.96 3.99 -24.73
N ALA A 13 16.63 4.97 -25.55
CA ALA A 13 15.38 4.98 -26.28
C ALA A 13 15.25 3.72 -27.14
N PRO A 14 14.04 3.16 -27.31
CA PRO A 14 13.84 1.93 -28.08
C PRO A 14 14.28 2.13 -29.55
N ALA A 15 14.89 1.06 -30.13
CA ALA A 15 15.29 1.08 -31.53
C ALA A 15 14.11 0.96 -32.50
N TYR A 16 12.99 0.49 -32.00
CA TYR A 16 11.74 0.28 -32.73
C TYR A 16 10.55 0.76 -31.92
N ARG A 17 9.55 1.29 -32.58
CA ARG A 17 8.21 1.55 -32.02
C ARG A 17 7.20 0.56 -32.57
N ILE A 18 6.16 0.29 -31.79
CA ILE A 18 5.00 -0.46 -32.24
C ILE A 18 3.83 0.52 -32.33
N LEU A 19 3.40 0.83 -33.56
CA LEU A 19 2.34 1.80 -33.79
C LEU A 19 0.95 1.20 -33.54
N LYS A 20 0.79 -0.09 -33.89
CA LYS A 20 -0.45 -0.83 -33.76
C LYS A 20 -0.18 -2.26 -33.35
N THR A 21 -1.02 -2.76 -32.45
CA THR A 21 -1.00 -4.12 -31.94
C THR A 21 -2.37 -4.75 -32.14
N ASP A 22 -2.47 -5.68 -33.07
CA ASP A 22 -3.67 -6.49 -33.30
C ASP A 22 -3.45 -7.87 -32.66
N LEU A 23 -4.27 -8.22 -31.68
CA LEU A 23 -4.21 -9.49 -30.95
C LEU A 23 -5.43 -10.34 -31.28
N HIS A 24 -5.21 -11.64 -31.46
CA HIS A 24 -6.26 -12.62 -31.60
C HIS A 24 -5.99 -13.78 -30.65
N PHE A 25 -6.90 -13.98 -29.71
CA PHE A 25 -6.87 -15.07 -28.73
C PHE A 25 -7.89 -16.14 -29.15
N ASP A 26 -7.43 -17.36 -29.40
CA ASP A 26 -8.27 -18.54 -29.59
C ASP A 26 -8.17 -19.40 -28.33
N ILE A 27 -9.16 -19.26 -27.44
CA ILE A 27 -9.21 -19.95 -26.15
C ILE A 27 -9.75 -21.36 -26.39
N LEU A 28 -8.83 -22.29 -26.39
CA LEU A 28 -9.06 -23.73 -26.47
C LEU A 28 -8.62 -24.36 -25.14
N GLU A 29 -9.29 -25.37 -24.66
CA GLU A 29 -8.85 -26.03 -23.45
C GLU A 29 -8.03 -27.30 -23.80
N PRO A 30 -6.83 -27.48 -23.18
CA PRO A 30 -6.22 -26.66 -22.10
C PRO A 30 -5.39 -25.45 -22.56
N GLN A 31 -5.12 -25.31 -23.87
CA GLN A 31 -4.26 -24.27 -24.43
C GLN A 31 -5.03 -23.05 -24.91
N THR A 32 -4.34 -21.92 -24.98
CA THR A 32 -4.78 -20.71 -25.70
C THR A 32 -3.73 -20.38 -26.75
N ILE A 33 -4.18 -20.20 -28.00
CA ILE A 33 -3.33 -19.76 -29.11
C ILE A 33 -3.46 -18.24 -29.25
N VAL A 34 -2.32 -17.56 -29.26
CA VAL A 34 -2.27 -16.11 -29.39
C VAL A 34 -1.57 -15.76 -30.70
N LYS A 35 -2.27 -15.01 -31.55
CA LYS A 35 -1.71 -14.44 -32.78
C LYS A 35 -1.60 -12.94 -32.60
N SER A 36 -0.40 -12.40 -32.73
CA SER A 36 -0.16 -10.98 -32.73
C SER A 36 0.29 -10.49 -34.11
N SER A 37 -0.27 -9.38 -34.56
CA SER A 37 0.15 -8.67 -35.76
C SER A 37 0.51 -7.24 -35.36
N LEU A 38 1.81 -6.92 -35.47
CA LEU A 38 2.37 -5.67 -34.99
C LEU A 38 2.80 -4.79 -36.17
N THR A 39 2.36 -3.55 -36.21
CA THR A 39 2.92 -2.54 -37.11
C THR A 39 4.14 -1.92 -36.45
N VAL A 40 5.32 -2.28 -36.93
CA VAL A 40 6.61 -1.89 -36.37
C VAL A 40 7.24 -0.76 -37.18
N GLN A 41 7.71 0.28 -36.50
CA GLN A 41 8.44 1.42 -37.04
C GLN A 41 9.86 1.41 -36.57
N PRO A 42 10.86 1.32 -37.46
CA PRO A 42 12.26 1.51 -37.09
C PRO A 42 12.57 2.96 -36.71
N GLU A 43 13.21 3.15 -35.52
CA GLU A 43 13.78 4.44 -35.10
C GLU A 43 15.28 4.48 -35.40
N ARG A 44 15.94 3.30 -35.38
CA ARG A 44 17.34 3.12 -35.77
C ARG A 44 17.44 1.96 -36.77
N ALA A 45 17.56 2.29 -38.01
CA ALA A 45 17.65 1.31 -39.10
C ALA A 45 18.93 0.46 -38.97
N GLY A 46 18.81 -0.83 -39.27
CA GLY A 46 19.93 -1.78 -39.31
C GLY A 46 20.25 -2.44 -37.97
N GLU A 47 19.64 -2.03 -36.85
CA GLU A 47 19.71 -2.75 -35.58
C GLU A 47 18.83 -4.02 -35.63
N PRO A 48 19.21 -5.12 -34.95
CA PRO A 48 18.31 -6.28 -34.78
C PRO A 48 17.04 -5.88 -34.03
N LEU A 49 15.89 -6.45 -34.41
CA LEU A 49 14.68 -6.36 -33.61
C LEU A 49 14.74 -7.39 -32.48
N VAL A 50 14.66 -6.93 -31.23
CA VAL A 50 14.66 -7.79 -30.05
C VAL A 50 13.34 -7.67 -29.33
N LEU A 51 12.69 -8.81 -29.09
CA LEU A 51 11.43 -8.94 -28.36
C LEU A 51 11.65 -9.79 -27.11
N ASP A 52 10.98 -9.41 -26.02
CA ASP A 52 10.90 -10.19 -24.79
C ASP A 52 9.73 -11.19 -24.88
N GLY A 53 9.92 -12.44 -24.42
CA GLY A 53 8.86 -13.44 -24.39
C GLY A 53 9.26 -14.76 -23.82
N SER A 54 8.38 -15.38 -23.01
CA SER A 54 8.55 -16.70 -22.42
C SER A 54 7.47 -17.72 -22.86
N ALA A 55 6.50 -17.28 -23.66
CA ALA A 55 5.49 -18.17 -24.22
C ALA A 55 6.10 -19.14 -25.26
N LYS A 56 5.47 -20.30 -25.45
CA LYS A 56 5.90 -21.25 -26.47
C LYS A 56 5.68 -20.65 -27.86
N LEU A 57 6.78 -20.38 -28.58
CA LEU A 57 6.76 -19.81 -29.93
C LEU A 57 6.35 -20.87 -30.97
N LEU A 58 5.36 -20.54 -31.79
CA LEU A 58 4.89 -21.42 -32.87
C LEU A 58 5.34 -20.92 -34.25
N SER A 59 5.27 -19.60 -34.53
CA SER A 59 5.73 -19.05 -35.79
C SER A 59 6.09 -17.59 -35.70
N VAL A 60 7.00 -17.14 -36.59
CA VAL A 60 7.41 -15.73 -36.76
C VAL A 60 7.44 -15.40 -38.24
N LYS A 61 6.82 -14.27 -38.64
CA LYS A 61 6.82 -13.78 -40.01
C LYS A 61 7.04 -12.27 -40.06
N VAL A 62 7.78 -11.80 -41.04
CA VAL A 62 7.91 -10.38 -41.37
C VAL A 62 7.27 -10.16 -42.76
N ASN A 63 6.29 -9.25 -42.85
CA ASN A 63 5.52 -8.98 -44.07
C ASN A 63 4.96 -10.27 -44.73
N GLY A 64 4.40 -11.17 -43.86
CA GLY A 64 3.80 -12.45 -44.27
C GLY A 64 4.80 -13.56 -44.65
N ARG A 65 6.11 -13.33 -44.54
CA ARG A 65 7.15 -14.32 -44.88
C ARG A 65 7.84 -14.81 -43.61
N ALA A 66 8.02 -16.10 -43.49
CA ALA A 66 8.84 -16.69 -42.39
C ALA A 66 10.26 -16.14 -42.43
N VAL A 67 10.84 -15.88 -41.29
CA VAL A 67 12.18 -15.31 -41.12
C VAL A 67 13.00 -16.14 -40.13
N ASP A 68 14.32 -16.10 -40.34
CA ASP A 68 15.25 -16.69 -39.39
C ASP A 68 15.30 -15.82 -38.11
N TYR A 69 15.41 -16.46 -36.96
CA TYR A 69 15.51 -15.80 -35.65
C TYR A 69 16.42 -16.58 -34.71
N VAL A 70 16.86 -15.91 -33.66
CA VAL A 70 17.51 -16.51 -32.50
C VAL A 70 16.60 -16.35 -31.28
N LEU A 71 16.37 -17.44 -30.55
CA LEU A 71 15.61 -17.44 -29.31
C LEU A 71 16.50 -17.95 -28.17
N GLU A 72 16.97 -17.03 -27.33
CA GLU A 72 17.85 -17.31 -26.21
C GLU A 72 17.47 -16.41 -25.02
N ASP A 73 17.51 -16.94 -23.81
CA ASP A 73 17.25 -16.19 -22.57
C ASP A 73 15.95 -15.35 -22.60
N GLU A 74 14.85 -15.94 -23.10
CA GLU A 74 13.54 -15.29 -23.22
C GLU A 74 13.56 -14.04 -24.16
N LYS A 75 14.53 -13.98 -25.06
CA LYS A 75 14.63 -12.95 -26.10
C LYS A 75 14.57 -13.55 -27.50
N LEU A 76 13.67 -13.02 -28.30
CA LEU A 76 13.53 -13.32 -29.71
C LEU A 76 14.23 -12.23 -30.51
N THR A 77 15.33 -12.56 -31.18
CA THR A 77 16.13 -11.64 -31.96
C THR A 77 15.98 -11.93 -33.47
N ILE A 78 15.59 -10.92 -34.22
CA ILE A 78 15.39 -10.98 -35.69
C ILE A 78 16.37 -9.99 -36.33
N ALA A 79 17.32 -10.49 -37.09
CA ALA A 79 18.26 -9.65 -37.85
C ALA A 79 17.71 -9.32 -39.25
N GLY A 80 18.18 -8.22 -39.82
CA GLY A 80 17.88 -7.87 -41.22
C GLY A 80 16.41 -7.50 -41.49
N VAL A 81 15.70 -7.01 -40.49
CA VAL A 81 14.34 -6.48 -40.66
C VAL A 81 14.33 -5.24 -41.58
N PRO A 82 13.18 -4.91 -42.25
CA PRO A 82 13.10 -3.74 -43.10
C PRO A 82 13.48 -2.43 -42.42
N SER A 83 14.06 -1.48 -43.18
CA SER A 83 14.39 -0.13 -42.70
C SER A 83 13.20 0.85 -42.73
N GLU A 84 12.08 0.46 -43.28
CA GLU A 84 10.80 1.18 -43.28
C GLU A 84 9.77 0.40 -42.44
N ASN A 85 8.59 0.97 -42.20
CA ASN A 85 7.52 0.31 -41.44
C ASN A 85 7.18 -1.08 -42.03
N PHE A 86 7.05 -2.06 -41.18
CA PHE A 86 6.75 -3.44 -41.57
C PHE A 86 5.76 -4.10 -40.60
N THR A 87 5.17 -5.20 -41.01
CA THR A 87 4.29 -6.03 -40.17
C THR A 87 5.11 -7.19 -39.60
N LEU A 88 5.07 -7.35 -38.30
CA LEU A 88 5.59 -8.55 -37.61
C LEU A 88 4.41 -9.39 -37.13
N GLU A 89 4.38 -10.67 -37.53
CA GLU A 89 3.38 -11.62 -37.07
C GLU A 89 4.06 -12.67 -36.17
N VAL A 90 3.54 -12.86 -34.98
CA VAL A 90 4.01 -13.86 -34.02
C VAL A 90 2.84 -14.72 -33.55
N GLU A 91 3.02 -16.01 -33.51
CA GLU A 91 2.05 -16.96 -32.97
C GLU A 91 2.66 -17.73 -31.80
N THR A 92 1.92 -17.78 -30.69
CA THR A 92 2.35 -18.42 -29.44
C THR A 92 1.26 -19.33 -28.88
N GLU A 93 1.68 -20.28 -28.05
CA GLU A 93 0.79 -21.15 -27.25
C GLU A 93 1.09 -20.96 -25.78
N ILE A 94 0.03 -20.81 -24.99
CA ILE A 94 0.10 -20.69 -23.54
C ILE A 94 -0.90 -21.63 -22.87
N LEU A 95 -0.63 -21.99 -21.59
CA LEU A 95 -1.42 -22.89 -20.76
C LEU A 95 -1.91 -22.17 -19.49
N PRO A 96 -3.00 -21.38 -19.57
CA PRO A 96 -3.44 -20.53 -18.46
C PRO A 96 -3.74 -21.29 -17.15
N ALA A 97 -4.27 -22.52 -17.24
CA ALA A 97 -4.59 -23.32 -16.06
C ALA A 97 -3.35 -23.82 -15.29
N GLU A 98 -2.19 -23.88 -15.93
CA GLU A 98 -0.93 -24.29 -15.33
C GLU A 98 -0.14 -23.10 -14.73
N ASN A 99 -0.57 -21.87 -15.02
CA ASN A 99 0.09 -20.67 -14.59
C ASN A 99 -0.23 -20.34 -13.13
N LYS A 100 0.63 -20.76 -12.22
CA LYS A 100 0.53 -20.51 -10.77
C LYS A 100 1.23 -19.22 -10.33
N SER A 101 2.02 -18.59 -11.20
CA SER A 101 2.67 -17.31 -10.91
C SER A 101 1.67 -16.15 -10.86
N LEU A 102 0.49 -16.32 -11.44
CA LEU A 102 -0.58 -15.32 -11.58
C LEU A 102 -0.10 -14.04 -12.31
N MET A 103 0.84 -14.21 -13.25
CA MET A 103 1.35 -13.16 -14.16
C MET A 103 1.15 -13.59 -15.61
N GLY A 104 0.79 -12.67 -16.50
CA GLY A 104 0.31 -12.99 -17.84
C GLY A 104 -1.16 -13.42 -17.80
N LEU A 105 -1.57 -14.36 -18.66
CA LEU A 105 -2.92 -14.96 -18.65
C LEU A 105 -2.93 -16.19 -17.76
N TYR A 106 -3.86 -16.25 -16.81
CA TYR A 106 -3.99 -17.34 -15.85
C TYR A 106 -5.45 -17.67 -15.54
N ALA A 107 -5.69 -18.83 -14.92
CA ALA A 107 -7.01 -19.27 -14.49
C ALA A 107 -7.22 -19.06 -13.00
N SER A 108 -8.42 -18.59 -12.62
CA SER A 108 -8.89 -18.47 -11.24
C SER A 108 -10.39 -18.79 -11.19
N GLY A 109 -10.82 -19.69 -10.30
CA GLY A 109 -12.24 -20.06 -10.17
C GLY A 109 -12.90 -20.54 -11.46
N GLY A 110 -12.12 -21.08 -12.40
CA GLY A 110 -12.60 -21.54 -13.70
C GLY A 110 -12.73 -20.46 -14.78
N ASN A 111 -12.40 -19.22 -14.49
CA ASN A 111 -12.35 -18.08 -15.41
C ASN A 111 -10.91 -17.70 -15.71
N LEU A 112 -10.69 -16.90 -16.76
CA LEU A 112 -9.37 -16.43 -17.19
C LEU A 112 -9.23 -14.95 -16.95
N PHE A 113 -8.05 -14.56 -16.43
CA PHE A 113 -7.70 -13.18 -16.11
C PHE A 113 -6.26 -12.88 -16.49
N THR A 114 -5.93 -11.62 -16.67
CA THR A 114 -4.55 -11.18 -16.92
C THR A 114 -4.00 -10.36 -15.77
N GLN A 115 -2.66 -10.44 -15.59
CA GLN A 115 -1.85 -9.44 -14.89
C GLN A 115 -0.60 -9.18 -15.70
N CYS A 116 -0.44 -7.97 -16.24
CA CYS A 116 0.66 -7.64 -17.16
C CYS A 116 1.71 -6.71 -16.54
N GLU A 117 1.40 -5.95 -15.50
CA GLU A 117 2.37 -5.09 -14.82
C GLU A 117 3.21 -5.90 -13.81
N PRO A 118 4.58 -5.71 -13.81
CA PRO A 118 5.35 -4.86 -14.74
C PRO A 118 5.69 -5.55 -16.07
N GLU A 119 5.94 -6.85 -16.09
CA GLU A 119 6.51 -7.59 -17.21
C GLU A 119 5.74 -8.89 -17.52
N GLY A 120 4.42 -8.90 -17.29
CA GLY A 120 3.57 -10.05 -17.50
C GLY A 120 3.12 -10.23 -18.95
N PHE A 121 3.12 -9.18 -19.77
CA PHE A 121 2.67 -9.29 -21.16
C PHE A 121 3.57 -10.23 -21.98
N ARG A 122 4.87 -10.25 -21.76
CA ARG A 122 5.83 -11.18 -22.37
C ARG A 122 5.55 -12.65 -22.11
N LYS A 123 4.75 -12.97 -21.08
CA LYS A 123 4.28 -14.34 -20.81
C LYS A 123 3.12 -14.77 -21.71
N ILE A 124 2.53 -13.85 -22.44
CA ILE A 124 1.41 -14.07 -23.36
C ILE A 124 1.91 -14.22 -24.79
N THR A 125 2.73 -13.27 -25.23
CA THR A 125 3.35 -13.27 -26.57
C THR A 125 4.65 -12.46 -26.55
N PHE A 126 5.45 -12.58 -27.61
CA PHE A 126 6.67 -11.80 -27.78
C PHE A 126 6.37 -10.34 -28.13
N TYR A 127 7.02 -9.41 -27.43
CA TYR A 127 6.75 -7.98 -27.56
C TYR A 127 7.96 -7.14 -27.16
N ILE A 128 8.02 -5.87 -27.56
CA ILE A 128 8.94 -4.89 -26.97
C ILE A 128 8.30 -4.43 -25.66
N ASP A 129 8.46 -5.24 -24.61
CA ASP A 129 7.69 -5.16 -23.36
C ASP A 129 8.30 -4.17 -22.38
N ARG A 130 8.14 -2.87 -22.70
CA ARG A 130 8.64 -1.74 -21.92
C ARG A 130 7.66 -0.56 -21.96
N PRO A 131 7.61 0.29 -20.89
CA PRO A 131 6.56 1.31 -20.74
C PRO A 131 6.59 2.43 -21.80
N ASP A 132 7.75 2.74 -22.39
CA ASP A 132 7.90 3.80 -23.40
C ASP A 132 7.59 3.34 -24.84
N VAL A 133 7.17 2.08 -25.01
CA VAL A 133 6.64 1.58 -26.28
C VAL A 133 5.12 1.55 -26.18
N MET A 134 4.50 2.61 -26.66
CA MET A 134 3.06 2.82 -26.63
C MET A 134 2.42 2.52 -27.97
N SER A 135 1.37 1.71 -27.98
CA SER A 135 0.69 1.21 -29.18
C SER A 135 -0.82 1.28 -29.03
N LYS A 136 -1.54 1.40 -30.15
CA LYS A 136 -3.00 1.22 -30.19
C LYS A 136 -3.33 -0.26 -30.29
N PHE A 137 -4.16 -0.75 -29.38
CA PHE A 137 -4.51 -2.15 -29.28
C PHE A 137 -5.89 -2.44 -29.84
N THR A 138 -5.98 -3.50 -30.66
CA THR A 138 -7.22 -4.16 -31.05
C THR A 138 -7.13 -5.61 -30.59
N THR A 139 -8.15 -6.11 -29.89
CA THR A 139 -8.14 -7.46 -29.32
C THR A 139 -9.38 -8.22 -29.75
N THR A 140 -9.20 -9.33 -30.44
CA THR A 140 -10.25 -10.30 -30.76
C THR A 140 -10.10 -11.52 -29.88
N ILE A 141 -11.19 -11.92 -29.21
CA ILE A 141 -11.21 -13.08 -28.31
C ILE A 141 -12.25 -14.06 -28.85
N VAL A 142 -11.84 -15.31 -29.06
CA VAL A 142 -12.70 -16.43 -29.49
C VAL A 142 -12.72 -17.49 -28.40
N ALA A 143 -13.89 -17.93 -27.98
CA ALA A 143 -14.03 -18.95 -26.95
C ALA A 143 -15.34 -19.76 -27.08
N ASP A 144 -15.44 -20.87 -26.37
CA ASP A 144 -16.71 -21.58 -26.16
C ASP A 144 -17.71 -20.67 -25.42
N LYS A 145 -18.87 -20.41 -26.03
CA LYS A 145 -19.87 -19.48 -25.51
C LYS A 145 -20.51 -19.93 -24.21
N LYS A 146 -20.64 -21.23 -24.03
CA LYS A 146 -21.23 -21.79 -22.80
C LYS A 146 -20.28 -21.74 -21.64
N ARG A 147 -18.97 -21.95 -21.89
CA ARG A 147 -17.92 -21.92 -20.88
C ARG A 147 -17.49 -20.51 -20.53
N TYR A 148 -17.40 -19.63 -21.52
CA TYR A 148 -16.93 -18.25 -21.39
C TYR A 148 -17.93 -17.27 -22.05
N PRO A 149 -19.12 -17.06 -21.46
CA PRO A 149 -20.12 -16.17 -22.05
C PRO A 149 -19.70 -14.69 -22.04
N VAL A 150 -18.76 -14.29 -21.17
CA VAL A 150 -18.23 -12.93 -21.05
C VAL A 150 -16.80 -12.90 -21.56
N LEU A 151 -16.52 -12.00 -22.54
CA LEU A 151 -15.21 -11.81 -23.15
C LEU A 151 -14.89 -10.30 -23.13
N LEU A 152 -13.90 -9.89 -22.31
CA LEU A 152 -13.57 -8.49 -22.09
C LEU A 152 -12.11 -8.20 -22.45
N SER A 153 -11.87 -6.98 -22.97
CA SER A 153 -10.54 -6.38 -23.12
C SER A 153 -10.61 -4.85 -22.99
N ASN A 154 -9.50 -4.17 -23.23
CA ASN A 154 -9.38 -2.72 -23.12
C ASN A 154 -10.18 -1.97 -24.21
N GLY A 155 -10.70 -0.82 -23.84
CA GLY A 155 -11.34 0.13 -24.75
C GLY A 155 -12.82 -0.12 -24.96
N ASN A 156 -13.29 0.02 -26.20
CA ASN A 156 -14.69 -0.14 -26.56
C ASN A 156 -14.92 -1.45 -27.33
N LYS A 157 -16.03 -2.11 -27.06
CA LYS A 157 -16.48 -3.24 -27.88
C LYS A 157 -16.95 -2.73 -29.24
N ILE A 158 -16.28 -3.17 -30.31
CA ILE A 158 -16.58 -2.69 -31.68
C ILE A 158 -17.29 -3.72 -32.55
N ASP A 159 -17.14 -5.02 -32.25
CA ASP A 159 -17.76 -6.06 -33.06
C ASP A 159 -17.89 -7.36 -32.24
N GLY A 160 -18.64 -8.34 -32.76
CA GLY A 160 -18.80 -9.65 -32.15
C GLY A 160 -19.77 -10.53 -32.93
N GLY A 161 -19.70 -11.83 -32.73
CA GLY A 161 -20.55 -12.80 -33.43
C GLY A 161 -20.45 -14.20 -32.87
N GLU A 162 -21.20 -15.10 -33.45
CA GLU A 162 -21.26 -16.53 -33.06
C GLU A 162 -20.86 -17.41 -34.23
N PHE A 163 -20.19 -18.52 -33.92
CA PHE A 163 -19.89 -19.58 -34.86
C PHE A 163 -20.90 -20.70 -34.73
N SER A 164 -21.06 -21.48 -35.80
CA SER A 164 -21.99 -22.63 -35.84
C SER A 164 -21.58 -23.81 -34.93
N ASP A 165 -20.33 -23.80 -34.45
CA ASP A 165 -19.76 -24.84 -33.57
C ASP A 165 -19.96 -24.57 -32.09
N GLY A 166 -20.72 -23.51 -31.71
CA GLY A 166 -20.99 -23.17 -30.33
C GLY A 166 -19.98 -22.17 -29.70
N ARG A 167 -19.00 -21.78 -30.48
CA ARG A 167 -18.08 -20.70 -30.07
C ARG A 167 -18.64 -19.34 -30.43
N HIS A 168 -18.10 -18.30 -29.80
CA HIS A 168 -18.39 -16.93 -30.12
C HIS A 168 -17.11 -16.08 -30.08
N TRP A 169 -17.20 -14.86 -30.56
CA TRP A 169 -16.08 -13.93 -30.54
C TRP A 169 -16.54 -12.51 -30.26
N VAL A 170 -15.64 -11.74 -29.67
CA VAL A 170 -15.82 -10.31 -29.40
C VAL A 170 -14.55 -9.58 -29.80
N LYS A 171 -14.71 -8.39 -30.37
CA LYS A 171 -13.61 -7.50 -30.77
C LYS A 171 -13.66 -6.19 -30.01
N TRP A 172 -12.54 -5.83 -29.38
CA TRP A 172 -12.33 -4.62 -28.62
C TRP A 172 -11.29 -3.74 -29.30
N GLU A 173 -11.45 -2.42 -29.19
CA GLU A 173 -10.48 -1.42 -29.67
C GLU A 173 -10.26 -0.38 -28.59
N ASP A 174 -8.98 -0.18 -28.22
CA ASP A 174 -8.57 0.93 -27.37
C ASP A 174 -8.09 2.09 -28.24
N PRO A 175 -8.81 3.24 -28.27
CA PRO A 175 -8.45 4.36 -29.11
C PRO A 175 -7.19 5.09 -28.63
N PHE A 176 -6.77 4.89 -27.39
CA PHE A 176 -5.57 5.47 -26.80
C PHE A 176 -4.37 4.54 -26.95
N ALA A 177 -3.23 5.11 -27.36
CA ALA A 177 -1.97 4.37 -27.31
C ALA A 177 -1.57 4.12 -25.87
N LYS A 178 -1.20 2.88 -25.56
CA LYS A 178 -0.77 2.46 -24.23
C LYS A 178 0.42 1.50 -24.27
N PRO A 179 1.22 1.41 -23.21
CA PRO A 179 2.21 0.36 -23.06
C PRO A 179 1.53 -1.00 -22.81
N SER A 180 2.28 -2.07 -23.05
CA SER A 180 1.81 -3.46 -22.90
C SER A 180 1.38 -3.81 -21.48
N TYR A 181 1.97 -3.19 -20.46
CA TYR A 181 1.62 -3.50 -19.07
C TYR A 181 0.17 -3.13 -18.68
N LEU A 182 -0.48 -2.25 -19.45
CA LEU A 182 -1.89 -1.86 -19.27
C LEU A 182 -2.87 -2.76 -20.04
N PHE A 183 -2.38 -3.74 -20.80
CA PHE A 183 -3.23 -4.72 -21.47
C PHE A 183 -3.96 -5.60 -20.47
N ALA A 184 -5.25 -5.84 -20.74
CA ALA A 184 -6.05 -6.78 -19.96
C ALA A 184 -6.98 -7.61 -20.86
N LEU A 185 -7.21 -8.86 -20.44
CA LEU A 185 -8.18 -9.78 -21.02
C LEU A 185 -8.87 -10.54 -19.87
N VAL A 186 -10.19 -10.65 -19.98
CA VAL A 186 -11.00 -11.51 -19.11
C VAL A 186 -11.92 -12.37 -19.93
N ALA A 187 -11.97 -13.66 -19.65
CA ALA A 187 -12.93 -14.59 -20.23
C ALA A 187 -13.55 -15.46 -19.13
N GLY A 188 -14.88 -15.44 -18.99
CA GLY A 188 -15.50 -16.17 -17.89
C GLY A 188 -17.01 -16.25 -17.92
N ASP A 189 -17.52 -17.01 -16.96
CA ASP A 189 -18.94 -17.03 -16.59
C ASP A 189 -19.13 -16.08 -15.40
N LEU A 190 -19.40 -14.79 -15.72
CA LEU A 190 -19.46 -13.71 -14.76
C LEU A 190 -20.80 -12.98 -14.83
N ALA A 191 -21.30 -12.61 -13.65
CA ALA A 191 -22.45 -11.74 -13.51
C ALA A 191 -22.01 -10.26 -13.60
N VAL A 192 -22.84 -9.42 -14.21
CA VAL A 192 -22.60 -8.00 -14.34
C VAL A 192 -23.55 -7.16 -13.50
N THR A 193 -23.04 -6.13 -12.87
CA THR A 193 -23.81 -5.03 -12.29
C THR A 193 -23.53 -3.77 -13.08
N GLU A 194 -24.58 -3.15 -13.62
CA GLU A 194 -24.49 -1.98 -14.50
C GLU A 194 -24.94 -0.72 -13.78
N ASP A 195 -24.24 0.38 -14.00
CA ASP A 195 -24.61 1.73 -13.58
C ASP A 195 -24.06 2.77 -14.58
N TYR A 196 -24.27 4.04 -14.30
CA TYR A 196 -23.86 5.12 -15.18
C TYR A 196 -23.35 6.32 -14.38
N PHE A 197 -22.38 7.03 -14.98
CA PHE A 197 -21.92 8.33 -14.49
C PHE A 197 -22.04 9.36 -15.61
N THR A 198 -22.56 10.54 -15.28
CA THR A 198 -22.60 11.67 -16.22
C THR A 198 -21.44 12.61 -15.89
N THR A 199 -20.50 12.76 -16.82
CA THR A 199 -19.32 13.61 -16.66
C THR A 199 -19.68 15.09 -16.62
N MET A 200 -18.75 15.95 -16.20
CA MET A 200 -18.97 17.40 -16.15
C MET A 200 -19.29 18.01 -17.52
N SER A 201 -18.82 17.43 -18.63
CA SER A 201 -19.15 17.83 -19.99
C SER A 201 -20.50 17.29 -20.48
N GLY A 202 -21.22 16.51 -19.65
CA GLY A 202 -22.52 15.91 -19.97
C GLY A 202 -22.45 14.57 -20.69
N ARG A 203 -21.28 13.97 -20.86
CA ARG A 203 -21.13 12.66 -21.47
C ARG A 203 -21.52 11.56 -20.50
N LYS A 204 -22.26 10.55 -20.98
CA LYS A 204 -22.72 9.42 -20.16
C LYS A 204 -21.71 8.28 -20.29
N VAL A 205 -21.07 7.88 -19.18
CA VAL A 205 -20.15 6.75 -19.07
C VAL A 205 -20.90 5.56 -18.47
N LYS A 206 -20.83 4.41 -19.15
CA LYS A 206 -21.36 3.15 -18.62
C LYS A 206 -20.37 2.58 -17.62
N ILE A 207 -20.87 2.10 -16.48
CA ILE A 207 -20.09 1.44 -15.43
C ILE A 207 -20.53 -0.02 -15.37
N GLU A 208 -19.58 -0.95 -15.44
CA GLU A 208 -19.85 -2.38 -15.35
C GLU A 208 -18.93 -3.04 -14.33
N PHE A 209 -19.50 -3.71 -13.33
CA PHE A 209 -18.79 -4.52 -12.34
C PHE A 209 -19.08 -5.99 -12.58
N TYR A 210 -18.04 -6.79 -12.80
CA TYR A 210 -18.12 -8.22 -13.07
C TYR A 210 -17.65 -9.04 -11.88
N THR A 211 -18.48 -9.98 -11.44
CA THR A 211 -18.21 -10.87 -10.28
C THR A 211 -18.77 -12.25 -10.56
N THR A 212 -18.58 -13.17 -9.62
CA THR A 212 -19.42 -14.38 -9.58
C THR A 212 -20.87 -13.98 -9.27
N GLU A 213 -21.85 -14.84 -9.65
CA GLU A 213 -23.27 -14.59 -9.34
C GLU A 213 -23.51 -14.45 -7.83
N THR A 214 -22.80 -15.25 -7.02
CA THR A 214 -22.90 -15.22 -5.55
C THR A 214 -22.42 -13.88 -4.96
N ASP A 215 -21.43 -13.27 -5.59
CA ASP A 215 -20.82 -12.03 -5.09
C ASP A 215 -21.48 -10.74 -5.62
N LYS A 216 -22.33 -10.87 -6.65
CA LYS A 216 -23.03 -9.72 -7.25
C LYS A 216 -23.73 -8.81 -6.24
N PRO A 217 -24.39 -9.30 -5.17
CA PRO A 217 -25.00 -8.42 -4.16
C PRO A 217 -24.03 -7.60 -3.32
N LYS A 218 -22.72 -7.87 -3.38
CA LYS A 218 -21.69 -7.24 -2.53
C LYS A 218 -20.93 -6.09 -3.22
N VAL A 219 -21.29 -5.70 -4.46
CA VAL A 219 -20.53 -4.69 -5.22
C VAL A 219 -21.05 -3.25 -5.06
N GLY A 220 -22.21 -3.06 -4.44
CA GLY A 220 -22.88 -1.76 -4.42
C GLY A 220 -22.01 -0.62 -3.86
N PHE A 221 -21.25 -0.87 -2.80
CA PHE A 221 -20.38 0.14 -2.22
C PHE A 221 -19.21 0.51 -3.14
N ALA A 222 -18.63 -0.46 -3.84
CA ALA A 222 -17.55 -0.21 -4.81
C ALA A 222 -18.05 0.61 -6.02
N VAL A 223 -19.27 0.37 -6.49
CA VAL A 223 -19.91 1.17 -7.56
C VAL A 223 -20.06 2.63 -7.12
N GLU A 224 -20.59 2.88 -5.93
CA GLU A 224 -20.72 4.23 -5.39
C GLU A 224 -19.37 4.90 -5.14
N SER A 225 -18.37 4.13 -4.65
CA SER A 225 -17.00 4.62 -4.48
C SER A 225 -16.38 5.09 -5.79
N LEU A 226 -16.60 4.37 -6.89
CA LEU A 226 -16.15 4.78 -8.22
C LEU A 226 -16.81 6.08 -8.66
N LYS A 227 -18.12 6.22 -8.53
CA LYS A 227 -18.86 7.46 -8.88
C LYS A 227 -18.37 8.65 -8.05
N ASN A 228 -18.11 8.44 -6.77
CA ASN A 228 -17.54 9.45 -5.88
C ASN A 228 -16.12 9.86 -6.32
N ALA A 229 -15.27 8.90 -6.70
CA ALA A 229 -13.93 9.17 -7.22
C ALA A 229 -13.96 9.95 -8.54
N MET A 230 -14.82 9.56 -9.48
CA MET A 230 -15.03 10.26 -10.74
C MET A 230 -15.45 11.72 -10.48
N LYS A 231 -16.41 11.94 -9.60
CA LYS A 231 -16.89 13.28 -9.24
C LYS A 231 -15.81 14.12 -8.56
N TRP A 232 -15.05 13.52 -7.65
CA TRP A 232 -13.98 14.21 -6.93
C TRP A 232 -12.85 14.67 -7.87
N ASP A 233 -12.45 13.80 -8.81
CA ASP A 233 -11.39 14.11 -9.80
C ASP A 233 -11.79 15.26 -10.72
N GLU A 234 -13.04 15.26 -11.19
CA GLU A 234 -13.60 16.39 -11.96
C GLU A 234 -13.61 17.68 -11.14
N THR A 235 -14.00 17.61 -9.87
CA THR A 235 -14.17 18.79 -9.01
C THR A 235 -12.84 19.39 -8.60
N ARG A 236 -11.86 18.56 -8.18
CA ARG A 236 -10.59 19.03 -7.62
C ARG A 236 -9.50 19.22 -8.67
N PHE A 237 -9.42 18.36 -9.68
CA PHE A 237 -8.38 18.40 -10.71
C PHE A 237 -8.88 18.81 -12.09
N GLY A 238 -10.18 18.90 -12.29
CA GLY A 238 -10.76 19.17 -13.61
C GLY A 238 -10.55 18.05 -14.63
N LEU A 239 -10.35 16.82 -14.14
CA LEU A 239 -10.04 15.65 -14.95
C LEU A 239 -11.29 14.80 -15.19
N GLU A 240 -11.59 14.55 -16.45
CA GLU A 240 -12.77 13.81 -16.90
C GLU A 240 -12.35 12.44 -17.44
N TYR A 241 -13.15 11.41 -17.19
CA TYR A 241 -12.92 10.08 -17.76
C TYR A 241 -13.06 10.11 -19.29
N ASP A 242 -12.23 9.40 -19.99
CA ASP A 242 -11.97 9.57 -21.43
C ASP A 242 -12.51 8.45 -22.33
N LEU A 243 -13.10 7.38 -21.77
CA LEU A 243 -13.81 6.33 -22.50
C LEU A 243 -15.33 6.37 -22.23
N ASP A 244 -16.11 5.62 -23.02
CA ASP A 244 -17.56 5.54 -22.86
C ASP A 244 -18.00 4.46 -21.86
N ILE A 245 -17.05 3.59 -21.46
CA ILE A 245 -17.26 2.49 -20.53
C ILE A 245 -16.12 2.41 -19.54
N PHE A 246 -16.44 2.09 -18.29
CA PHE A 246 -15.50 1.74 -17.23
C PHE A 246 -15.88 0.37 -16.67
N MET A 247 -14.98 -0.59 -16.80
CA MET A 247 -15.19 -1.96 -16.34
C MET A 247 -14.31 -2.29 -15.16
N VAL A 248 -14.87 -3.00 -14.18
CA VAL A 248 -14.16 -3.53 -13.00
C VAL A 248 -14.47 -5.02 -12.91
N VAL A 249 -13.44 -5.83 -12.75
CA VAL A 249 -13.57 -7.28 -12.61
C VAL A 249 -12.94 -7.74 -11.30
N ALA A 250 -13.71 -8.46 -10.47
CA ALA A 250 -13.24 -9.01 -9.21
C ALA A 250 -12.67 -10.43 -9.42
N VAL A 251 -11.50 -10.69 -8.87
CA VAL A 251 -10.79 -11.97 -8.97
C VAL A 251 -10.35 -12.48 -7.59
N GLY A 252 -10.52 -13.77 -7.33
CA GLY A 252 -10.20 -14.38 -6.03
C GLY A 252 -8.71 -14.70 -5.85
N ASP A 253 -7.99 -15.04 -6.94
CA ASP A 253 -6.57 -15.32 -6.93
C ASP A 253 -5.83 -14.17 -7.64
N PHE A 254 -5.25 -13.27 -6.86
CA PHE A 254 -4.59 -12.08 -7.38
C PHE A 254 -3.41 -11.66 -6.48
N ASN A 255 -2.24 -11.45 -7.08
CA ASN A 255 -1.03 -11.07 -6.35
C ASN A 255 -1.10 -9.66 -5.79
N MET A 256 -1.83 -8.75 -6.45
CA MET A 256 -1.93 -7.33 -6.12
C MET A 256 -3.24 -7.02 -5.37
N GLY A 257 -3.41 -5.76 -4.96
CA GLY A 257 -4.68 -5.22 -4.48
C GLY A 257 -5.65 -4.98 -5.63
N ALA A 258 -5.19 -4.27 -6.65
CA ALA A 258 -5.90 -4.03 -7.89
C ALA A 258 -4.90 -3.66 -9.01
N MET A 259 -5.42 -3.41 -10.21
CA MET A 259 -4.64 -3.01 -11.40
C MET A 259 -5.46 -2.08 -12.29
N GLU A 260 -4.85 -0.99 -12.67
CA GLU A 260 -5.44 0.12 -13.44
C GLU A 260 -5.54 -0.10 -14.96
N ASN A 261 -5.53 -1.32 -15.45
CA ASN A 261 -5.61 -1.60 -16.90
C ASN A 261 -6.65 -0.70 -17.58
N LYS A 262 -6.27 -0.05 -18.69
CA LYS A 262 -7.08 0.98 -19.35
C LYS A 262 -8.50 0.49 -19.65
N GLY A 263 -9.50 1.09 -19.04
CA GLY A 263 -10.91 0.78 -19.22
C GLY A 263 -11.40 -0.55 -18.65
N LEU A 264 -10.50 -1.38 -18.13
CA LEU A 264 -10.79 -2.71 -17.57
C LEU A 264 -9.92 -2.98 -16.37
N ASN A 265 -10.27 -2.38 -15.23
CA ASN A 265 -9.56 -2.59 -13.98
C ASN A 265 -9.83 -3.99 -13.44
N ILE A 266 -8.80 -4.65 -12.94
CA ILE A 266 -8.90 -5.96 -12.29
C ILE A 266 -8.57 -5.80 -10.81
N PHE A 267 -9.47 -6.28 -9.95
CA PHE A 267 -9.43 -6.09 -8.50
C PHE A 267 -9.38 -7.43 -7.77
N ASN A 268 -8.51 -7.53 -6.78
CA ASN A 268 -8.67 -8.54 -5.75
C ASN A 268 -10.06 -8.37 -5.10
N THR A 269 -10.80 -9.45 -4.91
CA THR A 269 -12.14 -9.44 -4.29
C THR A 269 -12.19 -8.65 -2.99
N LYS A 270 -11.09 -8.62 -2.24
CA LYS A 270 -10.94 -7.87 -0.98
C LYS A 270 -11.27 -6.38 -1.13
N PHE A 271 -11.02 -5.79 -2.31
CA PHE A 271 -11.20 -4.36 -2.55
C PHE A 271 -12.41 -4.02 -3.44
N VAL A 272 -13.33 -4.96 -3.58
CA VAL A 272 -14.59 -4.77 -4.31
C VAL A 272 -15.80 -5.22 -3.50
N LEU A 273 -15.68 -6.35 -2.79
CA LEU A 273 -16.82 -7.04 -2.19
C LEU A 273 -17.02 -6.63 -0.74
N ALA A 274 -18.16 -6.03 -0.43
CA ALA A 274 -18.53 -5.69 0.93
C ALA A 274 -20.04 -5.68 1.17
N ASN A 275 -20.42 -6.15 2.34
CA ASN A 275 -21.65 -5.81 3.05
C ASN A 275 -21.35 -5.80 4.55
N SER A 276 -22.22 -5.21 5.36
CA SER A 276 -21.98 -5.03 6.81
C SER A 276 -21.85 -6.33 7.60
N ARG A 277 -22.24 -7.47 7.03
CA ARG A 277 -22.13 -8.80 7.67
C ARG A 277 -20.78 -9.46 7.42
N THR A 278 -20.07 -9.08 6.35
CA THR A 278 -18.82 -9.73 5.91
C THR A 278 -17.62 -8.80 5.90
N ALA A 279 -17.84 -7.48 5.87
CA ALA A 279 -16.80 -6.45 5.81
C ALA A 279 -16.83 -5.56 7.06
N THR A 280 -15.63 -5.24 7.57
CA THR A 280 -15.45 -4.25 8.63
C THR A 280 -15.51 -2.83 8.06
N ASP A 281 -15.68 -1.82 8.91
CA ASP A 281 -15.59 -0.41 8.49
C ASP A 281 -14.25 -0.13 7.79
N THR A 282 -13.16 -0.71 8.28
CA THR A 282 -11.83 -0.60 7.63
C THR A 282 -11.80 -1.25 6.24
N ASP A 283 -12.53 -2.35 6.02
CA ASP A 283 -12.64 -2.95 4.68
C ASP A 283 -13.38 -2.02 3.72
N PHE A 284 -14.47 -1.38 4.16
CA PHE A 284 -15.19 -0.37 3.36
C PHE A 284 -14.29 0.82 2.98
N GLU A 285 -13.53 1.33 3.95
CA GLU A 285 -12.57 2.40 3.73
C GLU A 285 -11.48 2.00 2.74
N GLY A 286 -10.98 0.77 2.84
CA GLY A 286 -10.01 0.21 1.91
C GLY A 286 -10.56 0.08 0.49
N ILE A 287 -11.83 -0.32 0.33
CA ILE A 287 -12.50 -0.36 -0.98
C ILE A 287 -12.59 1.04 -1.59
N GLU A 288 -13.06 2.04 -0.85
CA GLU A 288 -13.17 3.41 -1.38
C GLU A 288 -11.80 3.95 -1.81
N SER A 289 -10.76 3.73 -1.00
CA SER A 289 -9.40 4.15 -1.28
C SER A 289 -8.84 3.49 -2.54
N VAL A 290 -8.91 2.16 -2.67
CA VAL A 290 -8.33 1.42 -3.80
C VAL A 290 -9.13 1.65 -5.09
N VAL A 291 -10.46 1.72 -5.02
CA VAL A 291 -11.29 2.09 -6.18
C VAL A 291 -10.91 3.49 -6.67
N GLY A 292 -10.72 4.44 -5.76
CA GLY A 292 -10.23 5.78 -6.09
C GLY A 292 -8.84 5.74 -6.71
N HIS A 293 -7.90 5.00 -6.12
CA HIS A 293 -6.52 4.84 -6.62
C HIS A 293 -6.50 4.38 -8.07
N GLU A 294 -7.16 3.27 -8.39
CA GLU A 294 -7.18 2.73 -9.74
C GLU A 294 -7.88 3.66 -10.75
N TYR A 295 -8.95 4.33 -10.31
CA TYR A 295 -9.59 5.33 -11.16
C TYR A 295 -8.67 6.53 -11.46
N PHE A 296 -7.95 7.04 -10.44
CA PHE A 296 -7.06 8.20 -10.60
C PHE A 296 -5.87 7.89 -11.52
N HIS A 297 -5.45 6.64 -11.60
CA HIS A 297 -4.45 6.19 -12.56
C HIS A 297 -4.84 6.46 -14.03
N ASN A 298 -6.11 6.64 -14.34
CA ASN A 298 -6.53 6.93 -15.72
C ASN A 298 -5.76 8.12 -16.30
N TRP A 299 -5.51 9.16 -15.51
CA TRP A 299 -4.69 10.32 -15.89
C TRP A 299 -3.26 10.20 -15.37
N THR A 300 -3.04 9.79 -14.14
CA THR A 300 -1.71 9.68 -13.53
C THR A 300 -1.19 8.24 -13.55
N GLY A 301 -0.84 7.78 -14.75
CA GLY A 301 -0.36 6.43 -15.05
C GLY A 301 -0.71 5.96 -16.45
N ASN A 302 -1.95 6.17 -16.92
CA ASN A 302 -2.41 5.70 -18.22
C ASN A 302 -2.27 6.77 -19.30
N ARG A 303 -2.84 7.96 -19.13
CA ARG A 303 -2.70 9.09 -20.06
C ARG A 303 -1.28 9.64 -20.06
N VAL A 304 -0.68 9.80 -18.90
CA VAL A 304 0.75 10.09 -18.73
C VAL A 304 1.36 8.92 -17.99
N THR A 305 2.31 8.20 -18.61
CA THR A 305 2.90 6.98 -18.05
C THR A 305 4.40 7.13 -17.81
N CYS A 306 5.02 6.08 -17.27
CA CYS A 306 6.44 6.04 -16.94
C CYS A 306 7.29 5.77 -18.20
N ARG A 307 8.42 6.47 -18.38
CA ARG A 307 9.39 6.20 -19.46
C ARG A 307 10.04 4.81 -19.28
N ASP A 308 10.35 4.46 -18.07
CA ASP A 308 10.99 3.20 -17.67
C ASP A 308 10.57 2.83 -16.24
N TRP A 309 10.85 1.61 -15.80
CA TRP A 309 10.42 1.13 -14.48
C TRP A 309 11.12 1.81 -13.31
N PHE A 310 12.27 2.48 -13.51
CA PHE A 310 12.87 3.32 -12.46
C PHE A 310 11.96 4.49 -12.07
N GLN A 311 11.11 4.94 -12.99
CA GLN A 311 10.17 6.04 -12.80
C GLN A 311 8.85 5.61 -12.15
N LEU A 312 8.72 4.40 -11.62
CA LEU A 312 7.47 3.82 -11.12
C LEU A 312 6.73 4.76 -10.15
N SER A 313 7.45 5.44 -9.26
CA SER A 313 6.85 6.40 -8.30
C SER A 313 6.21 7.61 -8.97
N LEU A 314 6.55 7.92 -10.23
CA LEU A 314 5.89 8.99 -11.00
C LEU A 314 4.38 8.76 -11.08
N LYS A 315 3.96 7.50 -11.29
CA LYS A 315 2.54 7.16 -11.28
C LYS A 315 2.06 6.76 -9.88
N GLU A 316 2.78 5.93 -9.16
CA GLU A 316 2.33 5.37 -7.89
C GLU A 316 2.35 6.40 -6.76
N GLY A 317 3.44 7.13 -6.57
CA GLY A 317 3.53 8.17 -5.54
C GLY A 317 2.50 9.27 -5.75
N LEU A 318 2.32 9.74 -6.99
CA LEU A 318 1.31 10.74 -7.32
C LEU A 318 -0.12 10.22 -7.11
N THR A 319 -0.40 8.98 -7.49
CA THR A 319 -1.74 8.41 -7.37
C THR A 319 -2.08 8.06 -5.92
N VAL A 320 -1.12 7.58 -5.11
CA VAL A 320 -1.30 7.38 -3.66
C VAL A 320 -1.57 8.73 -2.97
N PHE A 321 -0.84 9.80 -3.30
CA PHE A 321 -1.17 11.14 -2.80
C PHE A 321 -2.62 11.53 -3.12
N ARG A 322 -3.08 11.27 -4.34
CA ARG A 322 -4.45 11.61 -4.77
C ARG A 322 -5.49 10.76 -4.04
N ASP A 323 -5.27 9.46 -3.86
CA ASP A 323 -6.21 8.60 -3.12
C ASP A 323 -6.26 8.94 -1.63
N GLN A 324 -5.14 9.31 -1.02
CA GLN A 324 -5.09 9.81 0.37
C GLN A 324 -5.87 11.12 0.55
N GLU A 325 -5.74 12.04 -0.39
CA GLU A 325 -6.51 13.30 -0.39
C GLU A 325 -8.01 13.04 -0.59
N PHE A 326 -8.37 12.14 -1.50
CA PHE A 326 -9.74 11.69 -1.71
C PHE A 326 -10.33 11.08 -0.44
N SER A 327 -9.65 10.12 0.17
CA SER A 327 -10.09 9.47 1.40
C SER A 327 -10.23 10.46 2.57
N GLY A 328 -9.33 11.45 2.64
CA GLY A 328 -9.40 12.53 3.62
C GLY A 328 -10.63 13.43 3.43
N ASP A 329 -11.01 13.72 2.19
CA ASP A 329 -12.22 14.51 1.88
C ASP A 329 -13.53 13.72 2.10
N ARG A 330 -13.46 12.39 2.10
CA ARG A 330 -14.60 11.48 2.30
C ARG A 330 -14.88 11.16 3.76
N ALA A 331 -13.85 11.27 4.64
CA ALA A 331 -13.95 10.89 6.04
C ALA A 331 -13.24 11.93 6.95
N SER A 332 -12.68 11.52 8.07
CA SER A 332 -11.87 12.41 8.92
C SER A 332 -10.48 12.60 8.33
N ARG A 333 -10.18 13.81 7.85
CA ARG A 333 -8.88 14.15 7.24
C ARG A 333 -7.71 13.88 8.19
N VAL A 334 -7.85 14.25 9.47
CA VAL A 334 -6.80 14.06 10.46
C VAL A 334 -6.57 12.59 10.79
N VAL A 335 -7.64 11.81 10.97
CA VAL A 335 -7.53 10.36 11.24
C VAL A 335 -6.88 9.65 10.07
N ARG A 336 -7.29 9.96 8.84
CA ARG A 336 -6.65 9.42 7.63
C ARG A 336 -5.19 9.79 7.52
N ARG A 337 -4.84 11.05 7.82
CA ARG A 337 -3.44 11.49 7.82
C ARG A 337 -2.60 10.72 8.83
N ILE A 338 -3.11 10.55 10.04
CA ILE A 338 -2.43 9.78 11.08
C ILE A 338 -2.26 8.31 10.65
N ASP A 339 -3.29 7.68 10.09
CA ASP A 339 -3.18 6.29 9.61
C ASP A 339 -2.12 6.14 8.51
N ASN A 340 -2.06 7.08 7.55
CA ASN A 340 -1.04 7.09 6.51
C ASN A 340 0.38 7.23 7.11
N VAL A 341 0.56 8.12 8.09
CA VAL A 341 1.86 8.29 8.77
C VAL A 341 2.24 7.06 9.59
N ARG A 342 1.26 6.42 10.25
CA ARG A 342 1.50 5.15 10.96
C ARG A 342 1.95 4.04 10.01
N MET A 343 1.32 3.91 8.83
CA MET A 343 1.74 2.95 7.81
C MET A 343 3.15 3.25 7.30
N LEU A 344 3.46 4.52 7.06
CA LEU A 344 4.80 4.94 6.66
C LEU A 344 5.85 4.56 7.71
N ARG A 345 5.63 4.88 8.98
CA ARG A 345 6.55 4.55 10.09
C ARG A 345 6.66 3.05 10.34
N LEU A 346 5.55 2.31 10.26
CA LEU A 346 5.53 0.87 10.52
C LEU A 346 6.26 0.06 9.44
N PHE A 347 6.20 0.48 8.18
CA PHE A 347 6.69 -0.32 7.05
C PHE A 347 7.80 0.37 6.25
N GLN A 348 7.64 1.65 5.93
CA GLN A 348 8.58 2.35 5.05
C GLN A 348 9.84 2.80 5.79
N PHE A 349 9.75 3.29 7.01
CA PHE A 349 10.94 3.68 7.78
C PHE A 349 11.86 2.49 8.05
N PRO A 350 11.36 1.30 8.44
CA PRO A 350 12.21 0.10 8.52
C PRO A 350 12.80 -0.32 7.17
N GLU A 351 12.07 -0.16 6.06
CA GLU A 351 12.57 -0.45 4.72
C GLU A 351 13.71 0.51 4.36
N ASP A 352 13.57 1.79 4.66
CA ASP A 352 14.57 2.85 4.40
C ASP A 352 15.83 2.74 5.28
N ALA A 353 15.72 2.04 6.40
CA ALA A 353 16.80 1.79 7.36
C ALA A 353 17.36 0.35 7.28
N GLY A 354 16.92 -0.46 6.32
CA GLY A 354 17.26 -1.87 6.20
C GLY A 354 18.11 -2.22 4.96
N PRO A 355 18.39 -3.51 4.78
CA PRO A 355 19.25 -4.00 3.69
C PRO A 355 18.68 -3.80 2.30
N THR A 356 17.38 -3.60 2.19
CA THR A 356 16.66 -3.35 0.93
C THR A 356 16.38 -1.86 0.68
N ALA A 357 16.99 -0.97 1.47
CA ALA A 357 16.84 0.49 1.31
C ALA A 357 17.19 0.92 -0.13
N HIS A 358 16.35 1.78 -0.70
CA HIS A 358 16.52 2.31 -2.05
C HIS A 358 15.85 3.68 -2.16
N PRO A 359 16.27 4.52 -3.11
CA PRO A 359 15.60 5.79 -3.37
C PRO A 359 14.17 5.59 -3.88
N VAL A 360 13.34 6.64 -3.82
CA VAL A 360 12.00 6.68 -4.43
C VAL A 360 12.08 6.40 -5.95
N ARG A 361 13.15 6.88 -6.60
CA ARG A 361 13.56 6.47 -7.95
C ARG A 361 14.82 5.64 -7.82
N PRO A 362 14.73 4.30 -7.80
CA PRO A 362 15.89 3.43 -7.69
C PRO A 362 16.91 3.67 -8.79
N ALA A 363 18.19 3.48 -8.52
CA ALA A 363 19.26 3.58 -9.52
C ALA A 363 19.54 2.25 -10.24
N SER A 364 19.14 1.14 -9.63
CA SER A 364 19.33 -0.21 -10.16
C SER A 364 18.32 -1.20 -9.60
N TYR A 365 18.07 -2.30 -10.30
CA TYR A 365 17.29 -3.45 -9.81
C TYR A 365 17.77 -4.75 -10.49
N GLU A 366 17.57 -5.88 -9.82
CA GLU A 366 17.74 -7.24 -10.38
C GLU A 366 16.37 -7.79 -10.83
N GLU A 367 15.31 -7.63 -10.00
CA GLU A 367 13.94 -8.07 -10.27
C GLU A 367 12.97 -6.92 -10.03
N MET A 368 12.23 -6.49 -11.08
CA MET A 368 11.35 -5.32 -11.00
C MET A 368 10.17 -5.52 -10.03
N ASN A 369 9.66 -6.74 -9.90
CA ASN A 369 8.57 -7.04 -8.96
C ASN A 369 8.89 -6.66 -7.50
N ASN A 370 10.18 -6.65 -7.12
CA ASN A 370 10.64 -6.29 -5.78
C ASN A 370 10.58 -4.78 -5.49
N PHE A 371 10.34 -3.94 -6.50
CA PHE A 371 10.28 -2.47 -6.35
C PHE A 371 8.87 -1.89 -6.21
N TYR A 372 7.86 -2.73 -6.09
CA TYR A 372 6.52 -2.34 -5.64
C TYR A 372 6.52 -2.21 -4.11
N THR A 373 7.23 -1.22 -3.61
CA THR A 373 7.63 -1.07 -2.20
C THR A 373 6.90 0.08 -1.52
N MET A 374 6.93 0.10 -0.20
CA MET A 374 6.43 1.22 0.59
C MET A 374 7.20 2.53 0.29
N THR A 375 8.48 2.44 -0.08
CA THR A 375 9.28 3.60 -0.50
C THR A 375 8.74 4.20 -1.79
N VAL A 376 8.48 3.40 -2.81
CA VAL A 376 7.98 3.87 -4.12
C VAL A 376 6.56 4.43 -3.99
N TYR A 377 5.69 3.80 -3.22
CA TYR A 377 4.28 4.17 -3.04
C TYR A 377 4.10 5.24 -1.98
N GLU A 378 4.38 4.93 -0.72
CA GLU A 378 4.03 5.80 0.42
C GLU A 378 5.02 6.94 0.61
N LYS A 379 6.34 6.69 0.58
CA LYS A 379 7.32 7.79 0.59
C LYS A 379 7.21 8.60 -0.70
N GLY A 380 6.93 7.96 -1.84
CA GLY A 380 6.61 8.66 -3.09
C GLY A 380 5.45 9.64 -2.94
N ALA A 381 4.37 9.23 -2.26
CA ALA A 381 3.23 10.10 -1.94
C ALA A 381 3.62 11.25 -1.01
N GLU A 382 4.49 11.02 -0.02
CA GLU A 382 5.02 12.07 0.85
C GLU A 382 5.87 13.08 0.08
N VAL A 383 6.64 12.64 -0.91
CA VAL A 383 7.38 13.54 -1.82
C VAL A 383 6.41 14.43 -2.60
N VAL A 384 5.33 13.87 -3.13
CA VAL A 384 4.29 14.67 -3.80
C VAL A 384 3.60 15.62 -2.81
N ARG A 385 3.32 15.17 -1.60
CA ARG A 385 2.74 16.02 -0.54
C ARG A 385 3.63 17.18 -0.17
N MET A 386 4.96 17.03 -0.20
CA MET A 386 5.89 18.14 0.02
C MET A 386 5.81 19.20 -1.07
N TYR A 387 5.59 18.85 -2.33
CA TYR A 387 5.26 19.84 -3.37
C TYR A 387 3.99 20.63 -3.00
N HIS A 388 2.94 19.90 -2.57
CA HIS A 388 1.71 20.55 -2.14
C HIS A 388 1.92 21.48 -0.93
N THR A 389 2.73 21.06 0.05
CA THR A 389 3.07 21.89 1.23
C THR A 389 3.85 23.14 0.84
N LEU A 390 4.84 23.02 -0.07
CA LEU A 390 5.68 24.13 -0.52
C LEU A 390 4.91 25.13 -1.40
N LEU A 391 4.02 24.63 -2.26
CA LEU A 391 3.34 25.44 -3.30
C LEU A 391 1.95 25.93 -2.88
N GLY A 392 1.36 25.28 -1.87
CA GLY A 392 -0.06 25.42 -1.56
C GLY A 392 -0.96 24.77 -2.63
N GLU A 393 -2.25 24.67 -2.37
CA GLU A 393 -3.22 24.05 -3.30
C GLU A 393 -3.20 24.72 -4.69
N GLU A 394 -3.25 26.06 -4.74
CA GLU A 394 -3.27 26.80 -6.02
C GLU A 394 -2.00 26.55 -6.85
N GLY A 395 -0.83 26.61 -6.22
CA GLY A 395 0.45 26.37 -6.91
C GLY A 395 0.60 24.93 -7.37
N PHE A 396 0.16 23.98 -6.55
CA PHE A 396 0.14 22.57 -6.92
C PHE A 396 -0.76 22.29 -8.12
N GLN A 397 -1.97 22.87 -8.14
CA GLN A 397 -2.90 22.71 -9.26
C GLN A 397 -2.37 23.37 -10.55
N LYS A 398 -1.66 24.50 -10.49
CA LYS A 398 -0.95 25.09 -11.66
C LYS A 398 0.10 24.12 -12.20
N GLY A 399 0.87 23.48 -11.31
CA GLY A 399 1.86 22.48 -11.69
C GLY A 399 1.24 21.26 -12.34
N MET A 400 0.17 20.68 -11.77
CA MET A 400 -0.57 19.55 -12.33
C MET A 400 -1.12 19.86 -13.71
N LYS A 401 -1.73 21.05 -13.89
CA LYS A 401 -2.25 21.47 -15.20
C LYS A 401 -1.14 21.54 -16.26
N LEU A 402 0.01 22.11 -15.91
CA LEU A 402 1.16 22.20 -16.83
C LEU A 402 1.73 20.81 -17.15
N TYR A 403 1.79 19.91 -16.16
CA TYR A 403 2.21 18.53 -16.34
C TYR A 403 1.36 17.80 -17.39
N PHE A 404 0.04 17.87 -17.30
CA PHE A 404 -0.85 17.26 -18.29
C PHE A 404 -0.78 17.97 -19.66
N GLN A 405 -0.67 19.30 -19.69
CA GLN A 405 -0.53 20.04 -20.96
C GLN A 405 0.73 19.65 -21.73
N ARG A 406 1.83 19.37 -21.02
CA ARG A 406 3.12 18.99 -21.62
C ARG A 406 3.17 17.53 -22.05
N HIS A 407 2.55 16.64 -21.26
CA HIS A 407 2.90 15.22 -21.28
C HIS A 407 1.73 14.27 -21.54
N ASP A 408 0.52 14.76 -21.81
CA ASP A 408 -0.61 13.91 -22.18
C ASP A 408 -0.25 13.02 -23.40
N GLY A 409 -0.47 11.70 -23.24
CA GLY A 409 -0.12 10.72 -24.27
C GLY A 409 1.38 10.36 -24.35
N GLN A 410 2.18 10.71 -23.35
CA GLN A 410 3.62 10.46 -23.30
C GLN A 410 4.02 9.56 -22.14
N ALA A 411 5.21 8.95 -22.29
CA ALA A 411 5.93 8.22 -21.25
C ALA A 411 7.09 9.08 -20.76
N VAL A 412 7.06 9.50 -19.49
CA VAL A 412 7.93 10.56 -18.96
C VAL A 412 8.60 10.18 -17.62
N THR A 413 9.34 11.12 -17.04
CA THR A 413 10.17 10.89 -15.85
C THR A 413 9.70 11.67 -14.63
N CYS A 414 10.20 11.31 -13.45
CA CYS A 414 10.01 12.09 -12.23
C CYS A 414 10.55 13.53 -12.36
N ASP A 415 11.63 13.72 -13.12
CA ASP A 415 12.18 15.05 -13.38
C ASP A 415 11.26 15.92 -14.25
N ASP A 416 10.50 15.32 -15.19
CA ASP A 416 9.49 16.04 -15.98
C ASP A 416 8.36 16.56 -15.07
N PHE A 417 7.93 15.77 -14.09
CA PHE A 417 6.94 16.20 -13.10
C PHE A 417 7.49 17.35 -12.24
N ARG A 418 8.72 17.21 -11.71
CA ARG A 418 9.38 18.26 -10.92
C ARG A 418 9.53 19.56 -11.71
N ALA A 419 9.92 19.47 -12.99
CA ALA A 419 10.04 20.63 -13.88
C ALA A 419 8.70 21.34 -14.09
N ALA A 420 7.59 20.59 -14.28
CA ALA A 420 6.26 21.17 -14.39
C ALA A 420 5.84 21.93 -13.11
N MET A 421 6.14 21.39 -11.93
CA MET A 421 5.88 22.05 -10.64
C MET A 421 6.71 23.32 -10.47
N ALA A 422 7.99 23.27 -10.80
CA ALA A 422 8.91 24.41 -10.72
C ALA A 422 8.51 25.54 -11.69
N ASP A 423 8.31 25.21 -12.96
CA ASP A 423 8.05 26.17 -14.03
C ASP A 423 6.70 26.87 -13.87
N ALA A 424 5.65 26.15 -13.47
CA ALA A 424 4.32 26.70 -13.27
C ALA A 424 4.28 27.74 -12.14
N ASN A 425 5.22 27.66 -11.18
CA ASN A 425 5.28 28.50 -9.99
C ASN A 425 6.48 29.46 -9.97
N GLY A 426 7.38 29.36 -10.95
CA GLY A 426 8.58 30.22 -11.01
C GLY A 426 9.52 30.03 -9.85
N ILE A 427 9.66 28.81 -9.32
CA ILE A 427 10.52 28.48 -8.17
C ILE A 427 11.62 27.48 -8.57
N ASN A 428 12.75 27.51 -7.82
CA ASN A 428 13.81 26.55 -8.00
C ASN A 428 13.54 25.29 -7.13
N LEU A 429 13.44 24.12 -7.76
CA LEU A 429 13.28 22.82 -7.13
C LEU A 429 14.45 21.88 -7.46
N ASP A 430 15.63 22.40 -7.81
CA ASP A 430 16.78 21.55 -8.18
C ASP A 430 17.25 20.69 -7.00
N GLN A 431 17.37 21.28 -5.80
CA GLN A 431 17.72 20.55 -4.58
C GLN A 431 16.64 19.52 -4.21
N PHE A 432 15.39 19.80 -4.53
CA PHE A 432 14.27 18.86 -4.26
C PHE A 432 14.44 17.53 -4.99
N ALA A 433 15.18 17.49 -6.10
CA ALA A 433 15.51 16.26 -6.83
C ALA A 433 16.18 15.18 -5.95
N LEU A 434 16.85 15.57 -4.87
CA LEU A 434 17.48 14.65 -3.93
C LEU A 434 16.47 13.71 -3.23
N TRP A 435 15.21 14.10 -3.10
CA TRP A 435 14.17 13.22 -2.59
C TRP A 435 13.92 12.00 -3.48
N TYR A 436 14.23 12.09 -4.77
CA TYR A 436 14.13 10.97 -5.72
C TYR A 436 15.40 10.11 -5.78
N SER A 437 16.56 10.65 -5.44
CA SER A 437 17.86 10.01 -5.66
C SER A 437 18.59 9.58 -4.39
N GLN A 438 18.18 10.06 -3.21
CA GLN A 438 18.76 9.65 -1.93
C GLN A 438 17.77 8.82 -1.13
N ALA A 439 18.17 7.60 -0.71
CA ALA A 439 17.48 6.79 0.27
C ALA A 439 17.81 7.22 1.69
N GLY A 440 17.11 6.66 2.67
CA GLY A 440 17.29 6.96 4.09
C GLY A 440 16.32 8.02 4.58
N THR A 441 15.85 7.87 5.81
CA THR A 441 14.93 8.81 6.46
C THR A 441 15.73 9.91 7.14
N PRO A 442 15.61 11.19 6.72
CA PRO A 442 16.33 12.27 7.38
C PRO A 442 15.96 12.39 8.86
N VAL A 443 16.96 12.64 9.70
CA VAL A 443 16.79 12.95 11.11
C VAL A 443 17.02 14.45 11.32
N LEU A 444 16.04 15.11 11.93
CA LEU A 444 16.08 16.52 12.28
C LEU A 444 16.29 16.68 13.78
N ASP A 445 17.40 17.28 14.18
CA ASP A 445 17.65 17.70 15.56
C ASP A 445 17.36 19.19 15.68
N ALA A 446 16.34 19.55 16.45
CA ALA A 446 15.87 20.90 16.60
C ALA A 446 16.06 21.45 18.02
N GLN A 447 16.45 22.70 18.13
CA GLN A 447 16.61 23.43 19.39
C GLN A 447 16.05 24.84 19.27
N GLY A 448 15.30 25.29 20.26
CA GLY A 448 14.69 26.61 20.29
C GLY A 448 15.16 27.42 21.48
N ARG A 449 15.27 28.75 21.31
CA ARG A 449 15.52 29.70 22.40
C ARG A 449 14.82 31.01 22.15
N LEU A 450 14.33 31.60 23.22
CA LEU A 450 13.82 32.98 23.19
C LEU A 450 15.00 33.95 23.32
N LYS A 451 15.12 34.91 22.39
CA LYS A 451 16.20 35.89 22.37
C LYS A 451 15.75 37.20 21.70
N ASP A 452 15.97 38.33 22.34
CA ASP A 452 15.78 39.68 21.79
C ASP A 452 14.41 39.92 21.13
N GLY A 453 13.31 39.36 21.70
CA GLY A 453 11.95 39.50 21.15
C GLY A 453 11.65 38.60 19.95
N ALA A 454 12.41 37.53 19.78
CA ALA A 454 12.19 36.52 18.77
C ALA A 454 12.43 35.11 19.35
N PHE A 455 11.80 34.10 18.74
CA PHE A 455 12.12 32.72 18.99
C PHE A 455 13.07 32.23 17.88
N GLU A 456 14.31 31.91 18.25
CA GLU A 456 15.31 31.34 17.34
C GLU A 456 15.20 29.84 17.38
N LEU A 457 14.87 29.22 16.22
CA LEU A 457 14.78 27.76 16.04
C LEU A 457 15.91 27.31 15.14
N THR A 458 16.86 26.56 15.69
CA THR A 458 17.96 25.96 14.92
C THR A 458 17.60 24.49 14.63
N ILE A 459 17.66 24.09 13.36
CA ILE A 459 17.39 22.73 12.90
C ILE A 459 18.62 22.22 12.15
N LYS A 460 19.11 21.05 12.56
CA LYS A 460 20.16 20.30 11.88
C LYS A 460 19.57 19.07 11.23
N GLN A 461 19.90 18.81 9.97
CA GLN A 461 19.51 17.58 9.28
C GLN A 461 20.69 16.61 9.13
N THR A 462 20.44 15.35 9.36
CA THR A 462 21.37 14.25 9.10
C THR A 462 20.64 13.18 8.28
N ILE A 463 21.17 12.83 7.12
CA ILE A 463 20.62 11.75 6.29
C ILE A 463 21.48 10.52 6.50
N PRO A 464 20.91 9.38 6.99
CA PRO A 464 21.67 8.17 7.24
C PRO A 464 22.31 7.60 5.97
N ALA A 465 23.49 7.02 6.12
CA ALA A 465 24.09 6.20 5.05
C ALA A 465 23.19 4.99 4.75
N THR A 466 23.12 4.59 3.48
CA THR A 466 22.38 3.42 3.03
C THR A 466 23.31 2.50 2.23
N PRO A 467 22.98 1.20 2.03
CA PRO A 467 23.86 0.25 1.34
C PRO A 467 24.35 0.71 -0.03
N ASP A 468 23.53 1.48 -0.75
CA ASP A 468 23.84 1.99 -2.10
C ASP A 468 24.53 3.37 -2.10
N MET A 469 24.48 4.12 -1.00
CA MET A 469 25.00 5.48 -0.92
C MET A 469 25.44 5.87 0.50
N ALA A 470 26.75 5.97 0.71
CA ALA A 470 27.32 6.34 2.01
C ALA A 470 27.26 7.88 2.26
N ASP A 471 27.58 8.66 1.23
CA ASP A 471 27.64 10.12 1.34
C ASP A 471 26.35 10.76 0.88
N LYS A 472 25.69 11.51 1.76
CA LYS A 472 24.42 12.18 1.51
C LYS A 472 24.57 13.71 1.50
N GLN A 473 23.77 14.35 0.67
CA GLN A 473 23.69 15.82 0.60
C GLN A 473 22.50 16.34 1.41
N PRO A 474 22.59 17.57 1.98
CA PRO A 474 21.43 18.21 2.60
C PRO A 474 20.25 18.33 1.64
N MET A 475 19.04 18.02 2.13
CA MET A 475 17.81 18.01 1.37
C MET A 475 16.99 19.27 1.63
N MET A 476 16.10 19.62 0.70
CA MET A 476 15.08 20.65 0.90
C MET A 476 13.93 20.05 1.71
N ILE A 477 13.76 20.45 2.96
CA ILE A 477 12.78 19.87 3.89
C ILE A 477 11.81 20.94 4.38
N PRO A 478 10.50 20.87 4.05
CA PRO A 478 9.50 21.78 4.59
C PRO A 478 9.12 21.37 6.02
N VAL A 479 9.34 22.25 6.99
CA VAL A 479 8.99 22.04 8.40
C VAL A 479 7.86 22.99 8.78
N LYS A 480 6.62 22.50 8.79
CA LYS A 480 5.45 23.28 9.16
C LYS A 480 5.43 23.51 10.67
N THR A 481 5.43 24.75 11.10
CA THR A 481 5.71 25.15 12.49
C THR A 481 4.69 26.15 13.00
N GLY A 482 4.21 25.93 14.23
CA GLY A 482 3.45 26.88 15.03
C GLY A 482 4.09 27.07 16.40
N LEU A 483 3.60 28.04 17.17
CA LEU A 483 4.04 28.31 18.53
C LEU A 483 2.84 28.37 19.47
N LEU A 484 2.98 27.77 20.67
CA LEU A 484 2.00 27.88 21.74
C LEU A 484 2.68 28.54 22.96
N ASN A 485 1.91 29.29 23.76
CA ASN A 485 2.41 29.67 25.07
C ASN A 485 2.19 28.55 26.11
N GLU A 486 2.68 28.71 27.32
CA GLU A 486 2.58 27.74 28.42
C GLU A 486 1.12 27.39 28.78
N LYS A 487 0.15 28.24 28.39
CA LYS A 487 -1.28 27.99 28.59
C LYS A 487 -1.95 27.29 27.40
N GLY A 488 -1.17 26.89 26.40
CA GLY A 488 -1.64 26.22 25.20
C GLY A 488 -2.31 27.14 24.17
N LYS A 489 -2.19 28.46 24.27
CA LYS A 489 -2.73 29.38 23.27
C LYS A 489 -1.74 29.56 22.13
N ALA A 490 -2.22 29.58 20.89
CA ALA A 490 -1.42 29.88 19.72
C ALA A 490 -0.81 31.31 19.84
N VAL A 491 0.48 31.42 19.57
CA VAL A 491 1.25 32.68 19.57
C VAL A 491 1.57 33.06 18.14
N GLU A 492 1.17 34.26 17.73
CA GLU A 492 1.53 34.80 16.43
C GLU A 492 2.99 35.28 16.42
N PHE A 493 3.65 35.06 15.30
CA PHE A 493 5.04 35.47 15.08
C PHE A 493 5.22 36.08 13.69
N GLU A 494 6.30 36.83 13.53
CA GLU A 494 6.68 37.43 12.25
C GLU A 494 7.67 36.52 11.51
N TYR A 495 7.32 36.12 10.29
CA TYR A 495 8.17 35.34 9.41
C TYR A 495 8.03 35.83 7.96
N GLN A 496 9.17 36.11 7.30
CA GLN A 496 9.22 36.64 5.93
C GLN A 496 8.31 37.86 5.72
N GLY A 497 8.31 38.77 6.71
CA GLY A 497 7.55 40.03 6.65
C GLY A 497 6.02 39.87 6.84
N LYS A 498 5.55 38.74 7.26
CA LYS A 498 4.14 38.46 7.57
C LYS A 498 3.98 38.04 9.02
N ARG A 499 2.88 38.49 9.65
CA ARG A 499 2.47 38.00 10.97
C ARG A 499 1.53 36.83 10.81
N VAL A 500 1.92 35.67 11.36
CA VAL A 500 1.24 34.39 11.13
C VAL A 500 1.19 33.56 12.42
N LYS A 501 0.25 32.61 12.51
CA LYS A 501 0.22 31.59 13.58
C LYS A 501 0.97 30.31 13.20
N GLU A 502 1.22 30.14 11.92
CA GLU A 502 1.84 28.96 11.35
C GLU A 502 2.65 29.35 10.10
N ALA A 503 3.82 28.76 9.93
CA ALA A 503 4.66 28.95 8.74
C ALA A 503 5.32 27.64 8.31
N VAL A 504 5.63 27.53 7.03
CA VAL A 504 6.49 26.46 6.49
C VAL A 504 7.93 26.97 6.46
N LEU A 505 8.76 26.44 7.36
CA LEU A 505 10.18 26.72 7.40
C LEU A 505 10.89 25.78 6.41
N VAL A 506 11.54 26.31 5.39
CA VAL A 506 12.21 25.50 4.36
C VAL A 506 13.68 25.32 4.73
N LEU A 507 14.02 24.15 5.24
CA LEU A 507 15.40 23.78 5.57
C LEU A 507 16.13 23.35 4.30
N THR A 508 17.25 23.99 3.97
CA THR A 508 18.04 23.70 2.75
C THR A 508 19.52 23.43 3.05
N GLU A 509 19.97 23.79 4.25
CA GLU A 509 21.34 23.62 4.71
C GLU A 509 21.44 22.43 5.68
N ALA A 510 22.65 21.94 5.91
CA ALA A 510 22.91 20.92 6.92
C ALA A 510 22.48 21.36 8.32
N GLU A 511 22.63 22.66 8.63
CA GLU A 511 22.14 23.30 9.83
C GLU A 511 21.68 24.74 9.49
N GLN A 512 20.51 25.13 9.96
CA GLN A 512 19.93 26.43 9.67
C GLN A 512 19.14 26.96 10.87
N THR A 513 19.27 28.25 11.14
CA THR A 513 18.52 28.94 12.20
C THR A 513 17.44 29.81 11.59
N PHE A 514 16.20 29.59 12.04
CA PHE A 514 15.03 30.38 11.68
C PHE A 514 14.70 31.35 12.81
N VAL A 515 14.46 32.59 12.45
CA VAL A 515 14.12 33.67 13.42
C VAL A 515 12.63 34.00 13.29
N LEU A 516 11.86 33.64 14.32
CA LEU A 516 10.42 33.92 14.41
C LEU A 516 10.23 35.15 15.30
N GLY A 517 10.02 36.33 14.65
CA GLY A 517 10.03 37.65 15.33
C GLY A 517 8.75 37.95 16.11
N GLY A 518 8.79 38.94 16.98
CA GLY A 518 7.64 39.43 17.74
C GLY A 518 7.16 38.49 18.87
N VAL A 519 8.03 37.58 19.31
CA VAL A 519 7.75 36.63 20.41
C VAL A 519 8.45 37.10 21.68
N ASN A 520 7.65 37.51 22.68
CA ASN A 520 8.14 38.13 23.91
C ASN A 520 7.80 37.30 25.19
N GLU A 521 7.23 36.12 25.04
CA GLU A 521 6.90 35.20 26.13
C GLU A 521 7.48 33.80 25.87
N PRO A 522 7.68 32.99 26.91
CA PRO A 522 8.05 31.58 26.72
C PRO A 522 7.04 30.84 25.83
N VAL A 523 7.58 30.10 24.85
CA VAL A 523 6.75 29.37 23.88
C VAL A 523 7.18 27.91 23.75
N ILE A 524 6.22 27.06 23.40
CA ILE A 524 6.38 25.65 23.05
C ILE A 524 6.24 25.58 21.52
N PRO A 525 7.27 25.17 20.78
CA PRO A 525 7.15 25.02 19.36
C PRO A 525 6.34 23.75 19.03
N SER A 526 5.41 23.89 18.10
CA SER A 526 4.66 22.78 17.50
C SER A 526 5.27 22.53 16.13
N LEU A 527 6.12 21.52 16.03
CA LEU A 527 6.96 21.25 14.86
C LEU A 527 6.39 20.12 14.00
N LEU A 528 6.73 20.15 12.71
CA LEU A 528 6.35 19.13 11.72
C LEU A 528 4.82 18.88 11.69
N ARG A 529 4.04 19.94 11.83
CA ARG A 529 2.57 19.87 11.78
C ARG A 529 2.10 19.18 10.52
N ASP A 530 1.07 18.36 10.64
CA ASP A 530 0.50 17.52 9.57
C ASP A 530 1.51 16.56 8.93
N PHE A 531 2.64 16.31 9.60
CA PHE A 531 3.76 15.54 9.07
C PHE A 531 4.25 16.10 7.72
N SER A 532 4.66 17.35 7.72
CA SER A 532 4.98 18.12 6.52
C SER A 532 6.17 17.59 5.70
N ALA A 533 6.95 16.64 6.25
CA ALA A 533 7.99 15.90 5.55
C ALA A 533 8.19 14.52 6.18
N PRO A 534 8.60 13.49 5.39
CA PRO A 534 8.84 12.13 5.88
C PRO A 534 10.21 12.03 6.57
N VAL A 535 10.29 12.52 7.78
CA VAL A 535 11.51 12.64 8.60
C VAL A 535 11.25 12.20 10.03
N THR A 536 12.32 11.89 10.76
CA THR A 536 12.30 11.82 12.23
C THR A 536 12.66 13.18 12.79
N LEU A 537 11.95 13.65 13.80
CA LEU A 537 12.20 14.94 14.44
C LEU A 537 12.48 14.78 15.94
N ASN A 538 13.62 15.28 16.38
CA ASN A 538 14.03 15.34 17.77
C ASN A 538 13.95 16.79 18.28
N TYR A 539 13.16 17.01 19.32
CA TYR A 539 13.13 18.24 20.07
C TYR A 539 13.07 17.92 21.59
N PRO A 540 13.82 18.60 22.45
CA PRO A 540 13.91 18.26 23.87
C PRO A 540 12.70 18.73 24.69
N TYR A 541 11.49 18.37 24.28
CA TYR A 541 10.27 18.69 25.04
C TYR A 541 10.32 18.12 26.45
N SER A 542 9.93 18.92 27.44
CA SER A 542 9.55 18.40 28.74
C SER A 542 8.22 17.64 28.67
N GLU A 543 7.95 16.79 29.66
CA GLU A 543 6.66 16.10 29.78
C GLU A 543 5.49 17.09 29.89
N GLN A 544 5.71 18.26 30.56
CA GLN A 544 4.68 19.30 30.68
C GLN A 544 4.39 19.95 29.33
N GLU A 545 5.40 20.22 28.50
CA GLU A 545 5.21 20.77 27.15
C GLU A 545 4.46 19.79 26.26
N LEU A 546 4.80 18.49 26.31
CA LEU A 546 4.06 17.45 25.59
C LEU A 546 2.60 17.36 26.05
N ALA A 547 2.34 17.43 27.35
CA ALA A 547 0.98 17.44 27.89
C ALA A 547 0.20 18.68 27.41
N THR A 548 0.85 19.85 27.33
CA THR A 548 0.24 21.09 26.82
C THR A 548 -0.07 20.97 25.32
N LEU A 549 0.85 20.45 24.49
CA LEU A 549 0.60 20.19 23.08
C LEU A 549 -0.58 19.23 22.86
N LEU A 550 -0.60 18.11 23.58
CA LEU A 550 -1.69 17.13 23.49
C LEU A 550 -3.04 17.75 23.89
N ALA A 551 -3.08 18.55 24.95
CA ALA A 551 -4.32 19.13 25.44
C ALA A 551 -4.87 20.26 24.57
N ALA A 552 -4.01 21.09 23.96
CA ALA A 552 -4.39 22.41 23.51
C ALA A 552 -3.92 22.81 22.09
N ASP A 553 -3.04 22.05 21.42
CA ASP A 553 -2.63 22.41 20.06
C ASP A 553 -3.83 22.44 19.11
N GLU A 554 -3.96 23.51 18.32
CA GLU A 554 -4.99 23.62 17.27
C GLU A 554 -4.76 22.60 16.14
N ASN A 555 -3.52 22.11 15.98
CA ASN A 555 -3.18 21.06 15.01
C ASN A 555 -3.36 19.66 15.64
N GLU A 556 -4.38 18.95 15.21
CA GLU A 556 -4.73 17.64 15.77
C GLU A 556 -3.65 16.58 15.53
N PHE A 557 -2.90 16.65 14.40
CA PHE A 557 -1.76 15.76 14.17
C PHE A 557 -0.66 15.99 15.22
N ALA A 558 -0.34 17.23 15.55
CA ALA A 558 0.63 17.56 16.59
C ALA A 558 0.19 17.05 17.98
N ARG A 559 -1.11 17.08 18.28
CA ARG A 559 -1.67 16.48 19.50
C ARG A 559 -1.40 14.97 19.56
N TRP A 560 -1.64 14.27 18.44
CA TRP A 560 -1.36 12.85 18.36
C TRP A 560 0.14 12.55 18.50
N GLU A 561 1.00 13.33 17.86
CA GLU A 561 2.46 13.18 17.95
C GLU A 561 2.98 13.36 19.37
N ALA A 562 2.45 14.33 20.11
CA ALA A 562 2.76 14.52 21.52
C ALA A 562 2.35 13.28 22.37
N ALA A 563 1.19 12.69 22.10
CA ALA A 563 0.77 11.45 22.75
C ALA A 563 1.72 10.30 22.44
N GLN A 564 2.10 10.12 21.18
CA GLN A 564 3.05 9.06 20.77
C GLN A 564 4.41 9.23 21.47
N THR A 565 4.92 10.46 21.56
CA THR A 565 6.17 10.75 22.28
C THR A 565 6.09 10.37 23.75
N LEU A 566 4.98 10.67 24.43
CA LEU A 566 4.75 10.26 25.82
C LEU A 566 4.70 8.73 25.98
N TYR A 567 4.02 8.03 25.08
CA TYR A 567 3.99 6.56 25.07
C TYR A 567 5.38 5.97 24.86
N HIS A 568 6.16 6.47 23.90
CA HIS A 568 7.54 6.03 23.66
C HIS A 568 8.40 6.14 24.91
N ARG A 569 8.36 7.28 25.60
CA ARG A 569 9.10 7.50 26.84
C ARG A 569 8.68 6.51 27.92
N ALA A 570 7.38 6.25 28.07
CA ALA A 570 6.86 5.33 29.06
C ALA A 570 7.27 3.88 28.77
N ILE A 571 7.19 3.43 27.52
CA ILE A 571 7.62 2.08 27.11
C ILE A 571 9.12 1.90 27.37
N ASN A 572 9.96 2.88 27.01
CA ASN A 572 11.40 2.81 27.23
C ASN A 572 11.77 2.82 28.72
N ALA A 573 11.04 3.57 29.53
CA ALA A 573 11.21 3.53 31.00
C ALA A 573 10.81 2.16 31.60
N ASN A 574 9.75 1.52 31.05
CA ASN A 574 9.40 0.15 31.42
C ASN A 574 10.47 -0.86 31.00
N ARG A 575 11.05 -0.73 29.81
CA ARG A 575 12.15 -1.60 29.35
C ARG A 575 13.32 -1.56 30.30
N GLN A 576 13.74 -0.34 30.66
CA GLN A 576 14.84 -0.16 31.60
C GLN A 576 14.53 -0.75 32.99
N ALA A 577 13.32 -0.51 33.49
CA ALA A 577 12.91 -1.05 34.80
C ALA A 577 12.89 -2.59 34.79
N LEU A 578 12.36 -3.21 33.73
CA LEU A 578 12.34 -4.66 33.57
C LEU A 578 13.76 -5.25 33.46
N ALA A 579 14.64 -4.63 32.69
CA ALA A 579 16.04 -5.07 32.53
C ALA A 579 16.82 -4.99 33.85
N GLU A 580 16.54 -4.03 34.70
CA GLU A 580 17.18 -3.81 35.98
C GLU A 580 16.46 -4.52 37.16
N GLY A 581 15.35 -5.21 36.89
CA GLY A 581 14.54 -5.87 37.93
C GLY A 581 13.91 -4.88 38.93
N ARG A 582 13.66 -3.64 38.50
CA ARG A 582 13.03 -2.58 39.30
C ARG A 582 11.51 -2.56 39.13
N PRO A 583 10.76 -2.05 40.11
CA PRO A 583 9.33 -1.77 39.94
C PRO A 583 9.09 -0.87 38.73
N LEU A 584 7.98 -1.13 38.03
CA LEU A 584 7.57 -0.29 36.88
C LEU A 584 7.22 1.13 37.34
N PRO A 585 7.60 2.17 36.57
CA PRO A 585 7.23 3.55 36.87
C PRO A 585 5.72 3.79 36.76
N GLU A 586 5.22 4.78 37.52
CA GLU A 586 3.78 5.16 37.47
C GLU A 586 3.38 5.98 36.22
N HIS A 587 4.32 6.51 35.45
CA HIS A 587 4.11 7.32 34.24
C HIS A 587 3.11 8.46 34.44
N LYS A 588 3.27 9.25 35.52
CA LYS A 588 2.28 10.25 35.95
C LYS A 588 1.87 11.21 34.81
N ALA A 589 2.83 11.78 34.09
CA ALA A 589 2.53 12.73 33.01
C ALA A 589 1.68 12.11 31.88
N LEU A 590 2.01 10.88 31.46
CA LEU A 590 1.20 10.14 30.47
C LEU A 590 -0.20 9.84 31.02
N MET A 591 -0.30 9.39 32.27
CA MET A 591 -1.60 9.04 32.86
C MET A 591 -2.49 10.28 33.03
N ASP A 592 -1.93 11.43 33.42
CA ASP A 592 -2.65 12.69 33.52
C ASP A 592 -3.12 13.16 32.11
N ALA A 593 -2.27 13.05 31.09
CA ALA A 593 -2.62 13.35 29.71
C ALA A 593 -3.74 12.43 29.16
N LEU A 594 -3.65 11.13 29.44
CA LEU A 594 -4.70 10.18 29.05
C LEU A 594 -6.02 10.42 29.78
N ALA A 595 -5.98 10.88 31.05
CA ALA A 595 -7.20 11.28 31.77
C ALA A 595 -7.96 12.39 31.02
N LEU A 596 -7.26 13.33 30.39
CA LEU A 596 -7.88 14.35 29.52
C LEU A 596 -8.48 13.73 28.26
N VAL A 597 -7.80 12.77 27.64
CA VAL A 597 -8.31 12.10 26.43
C VAL A 597 -9.57 11.28 26.72
N VAL A 598 -9.62 10.55 27.82
CA VAL A 598 -10.78 9.69 28.17
C VAL A 598 -11.97 10.47 28.69
N SER A 599 -11.78 11.67 29.27
CA SER A 599 -12.85 12.48 29.86
C SER A 599 -13.22 13.74 29.06
N GLY A 600 -12.36 14.17 28.13
CA GLY A 600 -12.57 15.39 27.33
C GLY A 600 -13.60 15.23 26.22
N ASP A 601 -13.88 16.35 25.54
CA ASP A 601 -14.74 16.36 24.36
C ASP A 601 -13.87 16.19 23.10
N PHE A 602 -13.86 15.00 22.52
CA PHE A 602 -13.11 14.64 21.32
C PHE A 602 -14.00 13.94 20.32
N ASP A 603 -13.73 14.16 19.04
CA ASP A 603 -14.27 13.30 17.99
C ASP A 603 -13.98 11.82 18.32
N PRO A 604 -14.94 10.90 18.17
CA PRO A 604 -14.78 9.51 18.58
C PRO A 604 -13.66 8.77 17.81
N ALA A 605 -13.49 9.03 16.52
CA ALA A 605 -12.43 8.42 15.72
C ALA A 605 -11.06 8.96 16.12
N PHE A 606 -10.96 10.27 16.33
CA PHE A 606 -9.72 10.91 16.79
C PHE A 606 -9.37 10.46 18.21
N ARG A 607 -10.34 10.36 19.11
CA ARG A 607 -10.13 9.78 20.46
C ARG A 607 -9.60 8.35 20.39
N ALA A 608 -10.20 7.51 19.55
CA ALA A 608 -9.76 6.12 19.39
C ALA A 608 -8.31 6.02 18.94
N ILE A 609 -7.86 6.87 18.00
CA ILE A 609 -6.48 6.85 17.50
C ILE A 609 -5.48 7.44 18.50
N LEU A 610 -5.88 8.39 19.33
CA LEU A 610 -5.06 8.90 20.46
C LEU A 610 -4.78 7.82 21.52
N LEU A 611 -5.69 6.86 21.68
CA LEU A 611 -5.57 5.74 22.62
C LEU A 611 -4.71 4.57 22.09
N GLN A 612 -4.33 4.62 20.82
CA GLN A 612 -3.46 3.60 20.21
C GLN A 612 -2.00 3.89 20.52
N MET A 613 -1.37 2.96 21.22
CA MET A 613 0.07 3.04 21.48
C MET A 613 0.89 2.74 20.23
N PRO A 614 2.11 3.29 20.11
CA PRO A 614 3.04 2.92 19.04
C PRO A 614 3.26 1.40 19.03
N SER A 615 3.53 0.85 17.84
CA SER A 615 3.88 -0.56 17.70
C SER A 615 5.28 -0.84 18.27
N GLU A 616 5.60 -2.11 18.44
CA GLU A 616 6.96 -2.51 18.82
C GLU A 616 7.98 -2.02 17.78
N THR A 617 7.62 -2.07 16.49
CA THR A 617 8.47 -1.61 15.38
C THR A 617 8.75 -0.10 15.47
N ASP A 618 7.75 0.71 15.82
CA ASP A 618 7.96 2.14 16.04
C ASP A 618 8.91 2.40 17.21
N VAL A 619 8.82 1.59 18.29
CA VAL A 619 9.63 1.77 19.48
C VAL A 619 11.11 1.49 19.22
N TRP A 620 11.45 0.50 18.40
CA TRP A 620 12.83 0.16 18.10
C TRP A 620 13.38 0.68 16.77
N ALA A 621 12.63 1.54 16.06
CA ALA A 621 12.94 1.94 14.68
C ALA A 621 14.38 2.45 14.49
N GLU A 622 14.92 3.17 15.47
CA GLU A 622 16.26 3.76 15.46
C GLU A 622 17.30 2.95 16.24
N GLU A 623 16.93 1.74 16.70
CA GLU A 623 17.79 0.93 17.57
C GLU A 623 18.61 -0.10 16.78
N GLU A 624 19.78 -0.38 17.31
CA GLU A 624 20.62 -1.52 16.97
C GLU A 624 20.65 -2.49 18.15
N ASN A 625 20.94 -3.76 17.90
CA ASN A 625 20.98 -4.82 18.93
C ASN A 625 19.64 -5.02 19.66
N ILE A 626 18.56 -5.12 18.87
CA ILE A 626 17.18 -5.20 19.33
C ILE A 626 16.86 -6.54 19.96
N ASP A 627 16.28 -6.53 21.17
CA ASP A 627 15.53 -7.66 21.74
C ASP A 627 14.02 -7.41 21.57
N PRO A 628 13.37 -8.04 20.57
CA PRO A 628 11.94 -7.82 20.30
C PRO A 628 11.03 -8.21 21.45
N ILE A 629 11.41 -9.22 22.23
CA ILE A 629 10.61 -9.71 23.35
C ILE A 629 10.64 -8.71 24.51
N GLN A 630 11.78 -8.09 24.79
CA GLN A 630 11.89 -7.07 25.83
C GLN A 630 10.99 -5.85 25.51
N VAL A 631 11.00 -5.38 24.26
CA VAL A 631 10.12 -4.27 23.83
C VAL A 631 8.66 -4.67 23.96
N HIS A 632 8.30 -5.88 23.51
CA HIS A 632 6.95 -6.41 23.64
C HIS A 632 6.47 -6.46 25.09
N GLN A 633 7.27 -7.00 26.01
CA GLN A 633 6.93 -7.07 27.43
C GLN A 633 6.72 -5.69 28.06
N ALA A 634 7.58 -4.71 27.73
CA ALA A 634 7.46 -3.35 28.25
C ALA A 634 6.20 -2.64 27.74
N ARG A 635 5.84 -2.84 26.48
CA ARG A 635 4.62 -2.32 25.88
C ARG A 635 3.36 -2.96 26.48
N GLU A 636 3.34 -4.27 26.63
CA GLU A 636 2.24 -5.01 27.28
C GLU A 636 2.03 -4.57 28.74
N ALA A 637 3.12 -4.32 29.45
CA ALA A 637 3.06 -3.80 30.83
C ALA A 637 2.37 -2.43 30.89
N LEU A 638 2.69 -1.53 29.94
CA LEU A 638 2.05 -0.22 29.86
C LEU A 638 0.57 -0.34 29.48
N LEU A 639 0.22 -1.19 28.50
CA LEU A 639 -1.17 -1.47 28.13
C LEU A 639 -2.00 -1.96 29.32
N ASN A 640 -1.45 -2.86 30.13
CA ASN A 640 -2.11 -3.36 31.33
C ASN A 640 -2.32 -2.23 32.36
N ALA A 641 -1.30 -1.39 32.60
CA ALA A 641 -1.41 -0.27 33.53
C ALA A 641 -2.51 0.72 33.10
N VAL A 642 -2.57 1.08 31.81
CA VAL A 642 -3.60 1.96 31.24
C VAL A 642 -5.00 1.33 31.33
N ALA A 643 -5.12 0.03 31.00
CA ALA A 643 -6.38 -0.69 31.08
C ALA A 643 -6.97 -0.68 32.50
N VAL A 644 -6.16 -1.01 33.50
CA VAL A 644 -6.57 -1.07 34.91
C VAL A 644 -6.88 0.33 35.46
N LYS A 645 -6.02 1.32 35.13
CA LYS A 645 -6.16 2.70 35.66
C LYS A 645 -7.48 3.35 35.28
N PHE A 646 -7.94 3.12 34.06
CA PHE A 646 -9.12 3.79 33.49
C PHE A 646 -10.32 2.84 33.29
N LEU A 647 -10.40 1.71 33.99
CA LEU A 647 -11.49 0.75 33.82
C LEU A 647 -12.90 1.36 33.94
N PRO A 648 -13.20 2.23 34.93
CA PRO A 648 -14.50 2.87 35.02
C PRO A 648 -14.82 3.75 33.79
N GLN A 649 -13.81 4.47 33.28
CA GLN A 649 -13.95 5.34 32.10
C GLN A 649 -14.14 4.51 30.83
N TRP A 650 -13.43 3.37 30.66
CA TRP A 650 -13.66 2.48 29.52
C TRP A 650 -15.08 1.96 29.46
N ARG A 651 -15.65 1.58 30.62
CA ARG A 651 -17.05 1.15 30.71
C ARG A 651 -18.02 2.26 30.33
N GLU A 652 -17.77 3.49 30.80
CA GLU A 652 -18.61 4.65 30.49
C GLU A 652 -18.51 5.04 28.99
N LEU A 653 -17.32 5.13 28.42
CA LEU A 653 -17.15 5.41 27.00
C LEU A 653 -17.77 4.32 26.12
N ASN A 654 -17.65 3.04 26.50
CA ASN A 654 -18.31 1.93 25.79
C ASN A 654 -19.84 2.07 25.82
N ARG A 655 -20.42 2.53 26.95
CA ARG A 655 -21.85 2.78 27.09
C ARG A 655 -22.28 3.95 26.21
N GLN A 656 -21.55 5.07 26.25
CA GLN A 656 -21.81 6.24 25.42
C GLN A 656 -21.75 5.91 23.93
N ALA A 657 -20.73 5.18 23.47
CA ALA A 657 -20.62 4.75 22.08
C ALA A 657 -21.82 3.88 21.66
N ALA A 658 -22.25 2.95 22.54
CA ALA A 658 -23.44 2.15 22.27
C ALA A 658 -24.73 2.99 22.16
N GLU A 659 -24.87 4.03 23.00
CA GLU A 659 -26.00 4.94 22.93
C GLU A 659 -26.02 5.75 21.65
N GLN A 660 -24.87 6.25 21.18
CA GLN A 660 -24.76 6.98 19.92
C GLN A 660 -25.12 6.09 18.72
N GLU A 661 -24.64 4.87 18.69
CA GLU A 661 -25.05 3.90 17.65
C GLU A 661 -26.55 3.62 17.71
N ASN A 662 -27.15 3.50 18.91
CA ASN A 662 -28.58 3.24 19.09
C ASN A 662 -29.48 4.41 18.70
N GLN A 663 -28.97 5.63 18.64
CA GLN A 663 -29.69 6.80 18.14
C GLN A 663 -29.85 6.80 16.62
N ALA A 664 -28.97 6.08 15.90
CA ALA A 664 -29.05 5.92 14.46
C ALA A 664 -30.34 5.16 14.07
N ASP A 665 -30.89 5.50 12.91
CA ASP A 665 -32.04 4.79 12.37
C ASP A 665 -31.78 3.28 12.27
N ALA A 666 -32.73 2.46 12.66
CA ALA A 666 -32.58 1.01 12.68
C ALA A 666 -32.17 0.42 11.32
N ALA A 667 -32.60 1.05 10.22
CA ALA A 667 -32.26 0.61 8.85
C ALA A 667 -30.78 0.78 8.50
N VAL A 668 -30.06 1.74 9.14
CA VAL A 668 -28.67 2.09 8.81
C VAL A 668 -27.69 1.91 9.98
N ARG A 669 -28.20 1.57 11.16
CA ARG A 669 -27.41 1.47 12.40
C ARG A 669 -26.16 0.60 12.28
N TYR A 670 -26.26 -0.47 11.53
CA TYR A 670 -25.18 -1.43 11.34
C TYR A 670 -24.50 -1.33 9.97
N GLU A 671 -24.97 -0.40 9.12
CA GLU A 671 -24.36 -0.13 7.84
C GLU A 671 -23.13 0.79 7.99
N TYR A 672 -22.23 0.77 6.98
CA TYR A 672 -21.08 1.64 6.99
C TYR A 672 -21.48 3.11 6.84
N SER A 673 -20.99 3.93 7.74
CA SER A 673 -20.87 5.37 7.60
C SER A 673 -19.64 5.86 8.36
N PRO A 674 -18.92 6.89 7.90
CA PRO A 674 -17.73 7.41 8.58
C PRO A 674 -17.97 7.81 10.04
N GLU A 675 -19.14 8.42 10.33
CA GLU A 675 -19.52 8.82 11.69
C GLU A 675 -19.71 7.62 12.62
N LEU A 676 -20.49 6.62 12.21
CA LEU A 676 -20.72 5.41 13.01
C LEU A 676 -19.46 4.55 13.13
N ALA A 677 -18.61 4.54 12.09
CA ALA A 677 -17.32 3.87 12.12
C ALA A 677 -16.42 4.41 13.26
N GLY A 678 -16.38 5.71 13.46
CA GLY A 678 -15.66 6.34 14.57
C GLY A 678 -16.15 5.85 15.94
N TRP A 679 -17.46 5.81 16.16
CA TRP A 679 -18.05 5.29 17.40
C TRP A 679 -17.77 3.79 17.59
N ARG A 680 -17.87 2.98 16.54
CA ARG A 680 -17.55 1.54 16.60
C ARG A 680 -16.07 1.29 16.90
N THR A 681 -15.18 2.08 16.31
CA THR A 681 -13.73 1.99 16.58
C THR A 681 -13.43 2.33 18.05
N LEU A 682 -14.00 3.41 18.59
CA LEU A 682 -13.86 3.77 20.01
C LEU A 682 -14.42 2.67 20.93
N ARG A 683 -15.58 2.14 20.59
CA ARG A 683 -16.23 1.07 21.34
C ARG A 683 -15.40 -0.21 21.37
N ASN A 684 -14.81 -0.62 20.27
CA ASN A 684 -13.95 -1.78 20.20
C ASN A 684 -12.64 -1.58 21.00
N ALA A 685 -12.06 -0.37 20.96
CA ALA A 685 -10.91 -0.03 21.80
C ALA A 685 -11.26 -0.14 23.30
N CYS A 686 -12.41 0.40 23.72
CA CYS A 686 -12.88 0.28 25.11
C CYS A 686 -13.08 -1.18 25.53
N ARG A 687 -13.69 -2.01 24.66
CA ARG A 687 -13.89 -3.45 24.91
C ARG A 687 -12.56 -4.18 25.14
N ALA A 688 -11.54 -3.87 24.31
CA ALA A 688 -10.22 -4.44 24.44
C ALA A 688 -9.58 -4.08 25.80
N PHE A 689 -9.68 -2.83 26.25
CA PHE A 689 -9.19 -2.40 27.55
C PHE A 689 -9.99 -3.01 28.71
N ILE A 690 -11.31 -3.12 28.60
CA ILE A 690 -12.15 -3.76 29.64
C ILE A 690 -11.76 -5.22 29.83
N LEU A 691 -11.64 -5.99 28.75
CA LEU A 691 -11.27 -7.41 28.78
C LEU A 691 -9.84 -7.61 29.33
N ARG A 692 -8.94 -6.66 29.07
CA ARG A 692 -7.57 -6.70 29.58
C ARG A 692 -7.52 -6.42 31.10
N ALA A 693 -8.34 -5.48 31.60
CA ALA A 693 -8.39 -5.11 33.01
C ALA A 693 -9.25 -6.07 33.84
N ASP A 694 -10.25 -6.69 33.24
CA ASP A 694 -11.23 -7.58 33.87
C ASP A 694 -11.40 -8.85 33.00
N ALA A 695 -10.53 -9.84 33.25
CA ALA A 695 -10.56 -11.08 32.46
C ALA A 695 -11.87 -11.87 32.61
N ALA A 696 -12.59 -11.72 33.75
CA ALA A 696 -13.89 -12.36 33.95
C ALA A 696 -14.99 -11.81 33.05
N HIS A 697 -14.79 -10.62 32.45
CA HIS A 697 -15.73 -10.02 31.49
C HIS A 697 -15.96 -10.87 30.23
N ILE A 698 -15.07 -11.85 29.95
CA ILE A 698 -15.23 -12.78 28.83
C ILE A 698 -16.52 -13.62 28.94
N GLU A 699 -16.98 -13.93 30.15
CA GLU A 699 -18.24 -14.65 30.38
C GLU A 699 -19.43 -13.82 29.90
N HIS A 700 -19.45 -12.52 30.24
CA HIS A 700 -20.47 -11.59 29.76
C HIS A 700 -20.46 -11.47 28.22
N VAL A 701 -19.27 -11.45 27.59
CA VAL A 701 -19.14 -11.43 26.13
C VAL A 701 -19.73 -12.71 25.53
N ALA A 702 -19.46 -13.87 26.13
CA ALA A 702 -19.95 -15.16 25.66
C ALA A 702 -21.49 -15.26 25.73
N GLU A 703 -22.08 -14.78 26.84
CA GLU A 703 -23.54 -14.78 27.05
C GLU A 703 -24.27 -13.85 26.08
N ASN A 704 -23.64 -12.74 25.70
CA ASN A 704 -24.25 -11.69 24.87
C ASN A 704 -23.70 -11.63 23.43
N TYR A 705 -22.93 -12.63 23.01
CA TYR A 705 -22.20 -12.57 21.74
C TYR A 705 -23.08 -12.23 20.54
N GLU A 706 -24.22 -12.90 20.36
CA GLU A 706 -25.11 -12.67 19.24
C GLU A 706 -25.73 -11.26 19.23
N ALA A 707 -26.02 -10.73 20.41
CA ALA A 707 -26.54 -9.37 20.56
C ALA A 707 -25.46 -8.30 20.34
N MET A 708 -24.20 -8.64 20.53
CA MET A 708 -23.06 -7.73 20.37
C MET A 708 -22.47 -7.79 18.95
N ALA A 709 -22.52 -8.94 18.27
CA ALA A 709 -21.93 -9.22 16.96
C ALA A 709 -22.88 -8.87 15.80
N GLN A 710 -23.43 -7.67 15.79
CA GLN A 710 -24.50 -7.27 14.85
C GLN A 710 -23.99 -6.93 13.45
N ASN A 711 -22.73 -6.57 13.31
CA ASN A 711 -22.02 -6.42 12.03
C ASN A 711 -20.58 -6.93 12.15
N MET A 712 -19.86 -6.99 11.03
CA MET A 712 -18.50 -7.52 11.02
C MET A 712 -17.52 -6.67 11.84
N THR A 713 -17.68 -5.36 11.90
CA THR A 713 -16.81 -4.49 12.75
C THR A 713 -16.92 -4.85 14.22
N HIS A 714 -18.13 -5.08 14.71
CA HIS A 714 -18.36 -5.51 16.09
C HIS A 714 -17.85 -6.93 16.34
N GLU A 715 -18.19 -7.87 15.45
CA GLU A 715 -17.79 -9.27 15.58
C GLU A 715 -16.26 -9.44 15.56
N TRP A 716 -15.59 -8.76 14.61
CA TRP A 716 -14.13 -8.69 14.53
C TRP A 716 -13.49 -8.07 15.78
N GLY A 717 -14.06 -6.94 16.26
CA GLY A 717 -13.55 -6.25 17.46
C GLY A 717 -13.67 -7.11 18.72
N ILE A 718 -14.75 -7.87 18.87
CA ILE A 718 -14.95 -8.80 19.99
C ILE A 718 -13.91 -9.95 19.90
N LEU A 719 -13.83 -10.60 18.75
CA LEU A 719 -12.93 -11.74 18.55
C LEU A 719 -11.46 -11.33 18.70
N SER A 720 -11.09 -10.15 18.20
CA SER A 720 -9.73 -9.60 18.39
C SER A 720 -9.42 -9.34 19.86
N ALA A 721 -10.37 -8.81 20.61
CA ALA A 721 -10.18 -8.51 22.04
C ALA A 721 -9.99 -9.76 22.91
N ILE A 722 -10.66 -10.87 22.57
CA ILE A 722 -10.54 -12.16 23.31
C ILE A 722 -9.46 -13.07 22.74
N ASN A 723 -8.86 -12.74 21.58
CA ASN A 723 -8.05 -13.65 20.77
C ASN A 723 -6.87 -14.30 21.52
N SER A 724 -6.30 -13.58 22.47
CA SER A 724 -5.17 -14.07 23.29
C SER A 724 -5.59 -14.62 24.66
N ASN A 725 -6.89 -14.76 24.92
CA ASN A 725 -7.39 -15.32 26.18
C ASN A 725 -7.21 -16.85 26.19
N GLU A 726 -6.76 -17.40 27.32
CA GLU A 726 -6.52 -18.84 27.51
C GLU A 726 -7.81 -19.66 27.79
N SER A 727 -8.98 -19.01 27.81
CA SER A 727 -10.28 -19.64 28.07
C SER A 727 -10.77 -20.46 26.86
N GLU A 728 -11.44 -21.57 27.12
CA GLU A 728 -12.18 -22.36 26.12
C GLU A 728 -13.32 -21.54 25.44
N ILE A 729 -13.75 -20.45 26.05
CA ILE A 729 -14.73 -19.51 25.46
C ILE A 729 -14.18 -18.94 24.15
N ARG A 730 -12.91 -18.54 24.15
CA ARG A 730 -12.24 -18.02 22.93
C ARG A 730 -12.31 -19.06 21.81
N ASP A 731 -11.97 -20.30 22.05
CA ASP A 731 -11.94 -21.34 21.04
C ASP A 731 -13.35 -21.67 20.51
N ARG A 732 -14.33 -21.71 21.41
CA ARG A 732 -15.75 -21.90 21.05
C ARG A 732 -16.28 -20.78 20.16
N LEU A 733 -15.98 -19.52 20.48
CA LEU A 733 -16.44 -18.37 19.68
C LEU A 733 -15.75 -18.30 18.32
N LEU A 734 -14.45 -18.62 18.24
CA LEU A 734 -13.73 -18.68 16.96
C LEU A 734 -14.24 -19.82 16.06
N THR A 735 -14.51 -20.98 16.64
CA THR A 735 -15.12 -22.10 15.89
C THR A 735 -16.49 -21.69 15.35
N LYS A 736 -17.34 -21.10 16.20
CA LYS A 736 -18.64 -20.60 15.79
C LYS A 736 -18.55 -19.57 14.64
N PHE A 737 -17.57 -18.66 14.69
CA PHE A 737 -17.30 -17.69 13.64
C PHE A 737 -16.89 -18.40 12.34
N ALA A 738 -15.95 -19.33 12.38
CA ALA A 738 -15.50 -20.07 11.21
C ALA A 738 -16.63 -20.87 10.57
N ASP A 739 -17.46 -21.58 11.37
CA ASP A 739 -18.61 -22.35 10.88
C ASP A 739 -19.67 -21.45 10.24
N LYS A 740 -19.96 -20.31 10.85
CA LYS A 740 -20.95 -19.32 10.36
C LYS A 740 -20.57 -18.76 9.00
N PHE A 741 -19.27 -18.56 8.74
CA PHE A 741 -18.76 -17.92 7.54
C PHE A 741 -17.91 -18.85 6.65
N ALA A 742 -18.05 -20.14 6.80
CA ALA A 742 -17.25 -21.14 6.07
C ALA A 742 -17.26 -20.97 4.54
N ASP A 743 -18.32 -20.41 3.98
CA ASP A 743 -18.47 -20.21 2.54
C ASP A 743 -18.11 -18.79 2.06
N ASP A 744 -17.69 -17.88 2.97
CA ASP A 744 -17.19 -16.56 2.61
C ASP A 744 -15.66 -16.52 2.71
N ALA A 745 -15.01 -16.47 1.55
CA ALA A 745 -13.55 -16.53 1.45
C ALA A 745 -12.85 -15.38 2.18
N LEU A 746 -13.41 -14.15 2.14
CA LEU A 746 -12.82 -12.97 2.77
C LEU A 746 -13.00 -12.98 4.29
N VAL A 747 -14.08 -13.55 4.80
CA VAL A 747 -14.26 -13.74 6.24
C VAL A 747 -13.36 -14.85 6.75
N MET A 748 -13.15 -15.92 5.97
CA MET A 748 -12.18 -16.96 6.32
C MET A 748 -10.74 -16.42 6.36
N ASP A 749 -10.40 -15.44 5.54
CA ASP A 749 -9.11 -14.72 5.65
C ASP A 749 -8.96 -14.04 7.03
N LYS A 750 -10.04 -13.42 7.54
CA LYS A 750 -10.07 -12.83 8.89
C LYS A 750 -9.87 -13.89 9.97
N TYR A 751 -10.52 -15.06 9.83
CA TYR A 751 -10.34 -16.18 10.75
C TYR A 751 -8.87 -16.65 10.81
N PHE A 752 -8.21 -16.84 9.66
CA PHE A 752 -6.80 -17.23 9.62
C PHE A 752 -5.88 -16.16 10.21
N ALA A 753 -6.17 -14.88 9.99
CA ALA A 753 -5.42 -13.78 10.60
C ALA A 753 -5.58 -13.75 12.14
N LEU A 754 -6.77 -14.04 12.68
CA LEU A 754 -6.99 -14.17 14.12
C LEU A 754 -6.16 -15.30 14.70
N ILE A 755 -6.19 -16.50 14.10
CA ILE A 755 -5.35 -17.63 14.54
C ILE A 755 -3.89 -17.22 14.61
N ALA A 756 -3.37 -16.59 13.57
CA ALA A 756 -1.96 -16.23 13.44
C ALA A 756 -1.51 -15.10 14.38
N SER A 757 -2.41 -14.21 14.75
CA SER A 757 -2.11 -13.05 15.61
C SER A 757 -2.34 -13.29 17.10
N SER A 758 -2.79 -14.47 17.49
CA SER A 758 -2.97 -14.86 18.90
C SER A 758 -1.63 -14.89 19.63
N ARG A 759 -1.61 -14.47 20.91
CA ARG A 759 -0.43 -14.54 21.78
C ARG A 759 -0.44 -15.72 22.72
N ARG A 760 -1.36 -16.67 22.54
CA ARG A 760 -1.43 -17.91 23.29
C ARG A 760 -0.19 -18.78 23.02
N LYS A 761 0.22 -19.55 24.00
CA LYS A 761 1.43 -20.40 23.89
C LYS A 761 1.38 -21.42 22.76
N ASP A 762 0.18 -21.89 22.40
CA ASP A 762 -0.06 -22.90 21.36
C ASP A 762 -0.25 -22.31 19.95
N THR A 763 -0.04 -20.99 19.75
CA THR A 763 -0.32 -20.30 18.49
C THR A 763 0.40 -20.90 17.29
N LEU A 764 1.69 -21.23 17.39
CA LEU A 764 2.41 -21.87 16.28
C LEU A 764 1.76 -23.21 15.87
N GLN A 765 1.33 -24.02 16.85
CA GLN A 765 0.63 -25.27 16.59
C GLN A 765 -0.73 -25.03 15.93
N GLN A 766 -1.48 -24.02 16.38
CA GLN A 766 -2.76 -23.64 15.77
C GLN A 766 -2.56 -23.17 14.31
N VAL A 767 -1.52 -22.39 14.01
CA VAL A 767 -1.16 -21.96 12.65
C VAL A 767 -0.81 -23.15 11.76
N GLN A 768 -0.01 -24.10 12.27
CA GLN A 768 0.30 -25.33 11.54
C GLN A 768 -0.93 -26.20 11.27
N THR A 769 -1.88 -26.23 12.20
CA THR A 769 -3.15 -26.90 12.02
C THR A 769 -4.01 -26.21 10.95
N ALA A 770 -4.02 -24.87 10.96
CA ALA A 770 -4.78 -24.05 10.01
C ALA A 770 -4.33 -24.23 8.55
N LEU A 771 -3.07 -24.60 8.30
CA LEU A 771 -2.57 -24.95 6.96
C LEU A 771 -3.35 -26.13 6.33
N ASN A 772 -3.90 -27.02 7.14
CA ASN A 772 -4.68 -28.19 6.69
C ASN A 772 -6.20 -27.94 6.74
N HIS A 773 -6.63 -26.72 7.01
CA HIS A 773 -8.06 -26.39 7.05
C HIS A 773 -8.67 -26.50 5.64
N PRO A 774 -9.88 -27.11 5.47
CA PRO A 774 -10.49 -27.31 4.13
C PRO A 774 -10.68 -26.03 3.32
N LYS A 775 -10.76 -24.88 3.97
CA LYS A 775 -10.93 -23.56 3.33
C LYS A 775 -9.62 -22.79 3.16
N PHE A 776 -8.47 -23.40 3.51
CA PHE A 776 -7.15 -22.80 3.31
C PHE A 776 -6.50 -23.36 2.03
N SER A 777 -5.84 -22.49 1.29
CA SER A 777 -4.94 -22.87 0.20
C SER A 777 -3.72 -21.95 0.20
N ILE A 778 -2.54 -22.51 0.25
CA ILE A 778 -1.29 -21.76 0.19
C ILE A 778 -1.05 -21.14 -1.20
N GLU A 779 -1.68 -21.67 -2.24
CA GLU A 779 -1.62 -21.14 -3.61
C GLU A 779 -2.46 -19.85 -3.76
N ASN A 780 -3.43 -19.61 -2.88
CA ASN A 780 -4.22 -18.38 -2.90
C ASN A 780 -3.47 -17.25 -2.14
N PRO A 781 -3.12 -16.13 -2.79
CA PRO A 781 -2.35 -15.06 -2.16
C PRO A 781 -3.01 -14.44 -0.92
N ASN A 782 -4.33 -14.29 -0.89
CA ASN A 782 -5.05 -13.74 0.27
C ASN A 782 -4.94 -14.67 1.48
N LYS A 783 -5.14 -15.97 1.28
CA LYS A 783 -5.02 -16.99 2.33
C LYS A 783 -3.60 -17.06 2.89
N ALA A 784 -2.59 -17.13 1.99
CA ALA A 784 -1.19 -17.15 2.39
C ALA A 784 -0.81 -15.91 3.21
N ARG A 785 -1.22 -14.71 2.77
CA ARG A 785 -0.98 -13.47 3.50
C ARG A 785 -1.69 -13.46 4.86
N SER A 786 -2.94 -13.86 4.90
CA SER A 786 -3.76 -13.83 6.13
C SER A 786 -3.18 -14.71 7.23
N LEU A 787 -2.63 -15.87 6.90
CA LEU A 787 -2.03 -16.77 7.89
C LEU A 787 -0.54 -16.46 8.11
N LEU A 788 0.27 -16.43 7.05
CA LEU A 788 1.73 -16.44 7.18
C LEU A 788 2.31 -15.05 7.46
N ILE A 789 1.81 -13.99 6.78
CA ILE A 789 2.28 -12.63 7.06
C ILE A 789 1.77 -12.17 8.43
N SER A 790 0.55 -12.54 8.83
CA SER A 790 0.06 -12.23 10.18
C SER A 790 0.90 -12.92 11.26
N PHE A 791 1.32 -14.18 11.03
CA PHE A 791 2.21 -14.89 11.95
C PHE A 791 3.61 -14.26 12.01
N SER A 792 4.19 -13.84 10.88
CA SER A 792 5.50 -13.19 10.85
C SER A 792 5.54 -11.84 11.59
N ARG A 793 4.38 -11.24 11.85
CA ARG A 793 4.21 -10.01 12.65
C ARG A 793 3.86 -10.28 14.10
N ASN A 794 3.68 -11.52 14.48
CA ASN A 794 3.38 -11.92 15.85
C ASN A 794 4.69 -12.01 16.66
N ILE A 795 5.07 -10.91 17.30
CA ILE A 795 6.38 -10.71 17.94
C ILE A 795 6.77 -11.89 18.86
N PRO A 796 5.96 -12.32 19.85
CA PRO A 796 6.37 -13.39 20.76
C PRO A 796 6.58 -14.75 20.09
N HIS A 797 5.92 -15.01 18.94
CA HIS A 797 6.01 -16.30 18.26
C HIS A 797 7.00 -16.29 17.10
N PHE A 798 7.02 -15.22 16.30
CA PHE A 798 8.00 -15.10 15.21
C PHE A 798 9.42 -14.99 15.76
N HIS A 799 9.62 -14.19 16.84
CA HIS A 799 10.90 -14.00 17.50
C HIS A 799 11.12 -14.93 18.71
N ALA A 800 10.48 -16.10 18.73
CA ALA A 800 10.70 -17.08 19.76
C ALA A 800 12.20 -17.46 19.86
N GLU A 801 12.71 -17.60 21.09
CA GLU A 801 14.14 -17.80 21.36
C GLU A 801 14.71 -19.07 20.71
N ASP A 802 13.89 -20.13 20.60
CA ASP A 802 14.24 -21.41 19.97
C ASP A 802 14.31 -21.36 18.44
N GLY A 803 14.00 -20.21 17.81
CA GLY A 803 14.00 -19.98 16.38
C GLY A 803 12.89 -20.72 15.61
N SER A 804 11.91 -21.29 16.31
CA SER A 804 10.81 -22.04 15.69
C SER A 804 9.99 -21.20 14.72
N GLY A 805 9.76 -19.93 15.05
CA GLY A 805 9.05 -18.97 14.18
C GLY A 805 9.82 -18.68 12.88
N TYR A 806 11.11 -18.44 12.96
CA TYR A 806 11.99 -18.20 11.81
C TYR A 806 12.03 -19.42 10.88
N ARG A 807 12.23 -20.61 11.44
CA ARG A 807 12.24 -21.88 10.68
C ARG A 807 10.93 -22.10 9.96
N PHE A 808 9.80 -21.91 10.65
CA PHE A 808 8.49 -22.09 10.05
C PHE A 808 8.26 -21.16 8.86
N ILE A 809 8.56 -19.88 8.98
CA ILE A 809 8.40 -18.92 7.87
C ILE A 809 9.40 -19.22 6.74
N ALA A 810 10.65 -19.58 7.04
CA ALA A 810 11.62 -19.96 6.02
C ALA A 810 11.16 -21.18 5.20
N ASP A 811 10.58 -22.21 5.85
CA ASP A 811 10.00 -23.36 5.15
C ASP A 811 8.89 -22.93 4.18
N LYS A 812 8.03 -21.99 4.59
CA LYS A 812 6.94 -21.49 3.76
C LYS A 812 7.41 -20.59 2.61
N VAL A 813 8.44 -19.80 2.82
CA VAL A 813 9.10 -19.05 1.73
C VAL A 813 9.60 -20.02 0.66
N MET A 814 10.33 -21.05 1.05
CA MET A 814 10.88 -22.05 0.11
C MET A 814 9.81 -22.87 -0.59
N GLU A 815 8.67 -23.13 0.06
CA GLU A 815 7.53 -23.82 -0.53
C GLU A 815 6.83 -22.94 -1.58
N ILE A 816 6.50 -21.70 -1.24
CA ILE A 816 5.77 -20.75 -2.10
C ILE A 816 6.61 -20.30 -3.29
N ASP A 817 7.92 -20.12 -3.11
CA ASP A 817 8.84 -19.68 -4.15
C ASP A 817 8.82 -20.56 -5.40
N ARG A 818 8.48 -21.84 -5.25
CA ARG A 818 8.42 -22.82 -6.36
C ARG A 818 7.28 -22.53 -7.36
N PHE A 819 6.24 -21.80 -6.95
CA PHE A 819 5.08 -21.54 -7.81
C PHE A 819 4.68 -20.07 -7.88
N ASN A 820 4.91 -19.28 -6.82
CA ASN A 820 4.60 -17.86 -6.79
C ASN A 820 5.73 -17.04 -6.12
N PRO A 821 6.78 -16.70 -6.88
CA PRO A 821 7.92 -15.95 -6.37
C PRO A 821 7.58 -14.61 -5.73
N GLN A 822 6.57 -13.89 -6.24
CA GLN A 822 6.16 -12.59 -5.69
C GLN A 822 5.60 -12.71 -4.27
N VAL A 823 4.76 -13.70 -4.00
CA VAL A 823 4.23 -13.94 -2.64
C VAL A 823 5.35 -14.39 -1.70
N ALA A 824 6.26 -15.24 -2.17
CA ALA A 824 7.43 -15.67 -1.39
C ALA A 824 8.36 -14.49 -1.06
N ALA A 825 8.63 -13.61 -2.02
CA ALA A 825 9.45 -12.42 -1.84
C ALA A 825 8.83 -11.45 -0.80
N ARG A 826 7.51 -11.29 -0.79
CA ARG A 826 6.83 -10.50 0.25
C ARG A 826 6.94 -11.13 1.64
N LEU A 827 6.84 -12.45 1.73
CA LEU A 827 6.95 -13.16 3.00
C LEU A 827 8.38 -13.11 3.57
N VAL A 828 9.42 -13.24 2.73
CA VAL A 828 10.82 -13.22 3.16
C VAL A 828 11.25 -11.84 3.69
N GLN A 829 10.55 -10.77 3.38
CA GLN A 829 10.81 -9.44 3.95
C GLN A 829 10.68 -9.40 5.48
N ALA A 830 9.97 -10.35 6.10
CA ALA A 830 9.95 -10.50 7.55
C ALA A 830 11.36 -10.65 8.16
N PHE A 831 12.34 -11.10 7.38
CA PHE A 831 13.73 -11.28 7.80
C PHE A 831 14.60 -10.01 7.66
N ASN A 832 14.10 -8.92 7.12
CA ASN A 832 14.86 -7.67 6.92
C ASN A 832 15.45 -7.09 8.22
N ILE A 833 14.84 -7.40 9.36
CA ILE A 833 15.32 -7.00 10.69
C ILE A 833 16.59 -7.75 11.15
N CYS A 834 17.02 -8.81 10.43
CA CYS A 834 18.04 -9.76 10.87
C CYS A 834 19.30 -9.09 11.44
N ASN A 835 19.84 -8.10 10.73
CA ASN A 835 21.09 -7.45 11.08
C ASN A 835 21.01 -6.53 12.29
N LYS A 836 19.79 -6.11 12.65
CA LYS A 836 19.51 -5.26 13.81
C LYS A 836 19.21 -6.03 15.09
N LEU A 837 18.98 -7.35 15.02
CA LEU A 837 18.66 -8.18 16.15
C LEU A 837 19.87 -8.39 17.08
N GLU A 838 19.60 -8.67 18.36
CA GLU A 838 20.64 -9.14 19.29
C GLU A 838 21.30 -10.45 18.81
N ALA A 839 22.52 -10.72 19.32
CA ALA A 839 23.42 -11.72 18.76
C ALA A 839 22.81 -13.13 18.58
N ASN A 840 22.03 -13.60 19.54
CA ASN A 840 21.47 -14.95 19.50
C ASN A 840 20.40 -15.08 18.42
N ARG A 841 19.42 -14.18 18.38
CA ARG A 841 18.37 -14.20 17.36
C ARG A 841 18.93 -13.90 15.97
N LYS A 842 19.89 -12.99 15.88
CA LYS A 842 20.62 -12.73 14.63
C LYS A 842 21.26 -14.01 14.07
N ALA A 843 21.98 -14.76 14.90
CA ALA A 843 22.64 -16.00 14.49
C ALA A 843 21.62 -17.06 14.01
N VAL A 844 20.51 -17.22 14.71
CA VAL A 844 19.46 -18.19 14.35
C VAL A 844 18.76 -17.78 13.06
N MET A 845 18.41 -16.51 12.91
CA MET A 845 17.75 -15.98 11.70
C MET A 845 18.68 -16.06 10.49
N THR A 846 19.97 -15.72 10.64
CA THR A 846 20.99 -15.85 9.57
C THR A 846 21.09 -17.28 9.06
N LYS A 847 21.03 -18.28 9.94
CA LYS A 847 21.05 -19.69 9.55
C LYS A 847 19.86 -20.05 8.64
N GLU A 848 18.66 -19.56 8.94
CA GLU A 848 17.49 -19.80 8.11
C GLU A 848 17.59 -19.07 6.76
N LEU A 849 18.10 -17.84 6.73
CA LEU A 849 18.38 -17.12 5.49
C LEU A 849 19.40 -17.84 4.60
N GLN A 850 20.46 -18.40 5.19
CA GLN A 850 21.45 -19.22 4.48
C GLN A 850 20.80 -20.48 3.90
N ARG A 851 19.87 -21.09 4.61
CA ARG A 851 19.11 -22.27 4.14
C ARG A 851 18.22 -21.92 2.95
N ILE A 852 17.54 -20.78 2.98
CA ILE A 852 16.77 -20.27 1.84
C ILE A 852 17.70 -20.02 0.65
N ASN A 853 18.81 -19.31 0.86
CA ASN A 853 19.78 -18.97 -0.20
C ASN A 853 20.42 -20.19 -0.88
N ALA A 854 20.49 -21.31 -0.16
CA ALA A 854 21.03 -22.57 -0.68
C ALA A 854 19.98 -23.42 -1.43
N GLN A 855 18.73 -22.98 -1.52
CA GLN A 855 17.67 -23.73 -2.22
C GLN A 855 17.98 -23.83 -3.72
N GLU A 856 17.94 -25.04 -4.27
CA GLU A 856 18.03 -25.24 -5.71
C GLU A 856 16.79 -24.66 -6.42
N GLY A 857 17.01 -23.88 -7.48
CA GLY A 857 15.94 -23.24 -8.24
C GLY A 857 15.32 -22.03 -7.57
N LEU A 858 16.02 -21.41 -6.58
CA LEU A 858 15.55 -20.18 -5.94
C LEU A 858 15.28 -19.09 -6.99
N SER A 859 14.12 -18.44 -6.88
CA SER A 859 13.72 -17.35 -7.78
C SER A 859 14.65 -16.13 -7.65
N LYS A 860 14.66 -15.28 -8.69
CA LYS A 860 15.35 -13.98 -8.63
C LYS A 860 14.72 -13.07 -7.57
N ASP A 861 13.40 -13.11 -7.43
CA ASP A 861 12.60 -12.33 -6.47
C ASP A 861 13.09 -12.55 -5.03
N VAL A 862 13.10 -13.79 -4.57
CA VAL A 862 13.56 -14.14 -3.20
C VAL A 862 15.08 -14.01 -3.09
N GLY A 863 15.82 -14.46 -4.12
CA GLY A 863 17.29 -14.44 -4.13
C GLY A 863 17.90 -13.05 -4.01
N GLU A 864 17.30 -12.02 -4.62
CA GLU A 864 17.72 -10.63 -4.46
C GLU A 864 17.60 -10.15 -3.01
N ILE A 865 16.44 -10.37 -2.39
CA ILE A 865 16.16 -9.90 -1.00
C ILE A 865 17.08 -10.62 -0.01
N VAL A 866 17.14 -11.95 -0.08
CA VAL A 866 18.00 -12.76 0.81
C VAL A 866 19.47 -12.41 0.64
N GLY A 867 19.90 -12.22 -0.61
CA GLY A 867 21.29 -11.81 -0.92
C GLY A 867 21.63 -10.45 -0.30
N LYS A 868 20.74 -9.48 -0.36
CA LYS A 868 20.92 -8.15 0.27
C LYS A 868 21.03 -8.27 1.80
N ILE A 869 20.15 -9.05 2.45
CA ILE A 869 20.18 -9.24 3.91
C ILE A 869 21.49 -9.90 4.36
N LEU A 870 21.94 -10.95 3.66
CA LEU A 870 23.16 -11.69 4.03
C LEU A 870 24.46 -10.93 3.73
N ASN A 871 24.44 -9.98 2.76
CA ASN A 871 25.62 -9.21 2.36
C ASN A 871 25.72 -7.84 3.05
N GLU A 872 24.71 -7.42 3.81
CA GLU A 872 24.78 -6.21 4.62
C GLU A 872 25.84 -6.38 5.72
N LYS A 873 26.85 -5.46 5.75
CA LYS A 873 27.97 -5.50 6.70
C LYS A 873 27.73 -4.60 7.90
#